data_90b9e70e9ae722bd2630eef2f142fab2
#
_entry.id   90b9e70e9ae722bd2630eef2f142fab2
#
_cell.length_a   1.000
_cell.length_b   1.000
_cell.length_c   1.000
_cell.angle_alpha   90.00
_cell.angle_beta   90.00
_cell.angle_gamma   90.00
#
_symmetry.space_group_name_H-M   'P 1'
#
loop_
_entity.id
_entity.type
_entity.pdbx_description
1 polymer ?
#
loop_
_entity_poly.entity_id
_entity_poly.type
_entity_poly.pdbx_seq_one_letter_code
_entity_poly.pdbx_strand_id
1 'polypeptide(L)'
;MKASEISNVIRPVEAFLRRPDDPILHLLTDSRTLVSPHGTLFFAIPTKRNSGCRYIDGLYQSGVRQFVVPADCDLDLPEANIWRVDDVLAALQRLAAHHRAQFSYPVVGITGSNGKTIVKDWIVQLLSPDRRLVSSPKSYNSQIGVPLSVWQMEAGHEMAVFEAGISETGEMARLQKIIQPTIGIFTNVGQAHDENFLTRQQKVAEKLQLFTHCEVLIYSTDHKDIHSVLSDIESFRHINRFTWGTSADNAVRLLSATVGDRSTTLSIAHADDTFSVVIPFVDRASQQNVMHCITLMLYLGYSPADITARCAKLTPVEMRLEMNEGINNCLLINDSYSLDLNSLSIALDFLQHEHQHFNKTLIISDFLQTGVPDSELYTQVAQLIAQRGITRLIGVGPALCHNKSCFADVEALFYPSTEQMLHDCDFNRFQNEAILLKGARMFEFEKVAKLLQRKSHETIMEVNLDAMIHNLNFYRSRINPGTKLMAMVKASSYGAGKVEVASALQFNHVDYLTVAYADEGVELRRNGIHLPIMVMNPEEASFDDIVKYRLEPDIYSFRILELFSQRVRLYGERMAIHVEFDTGMHRLGFSGDDIPALAERLNALKDVLQVRSIFSHLACSEDAAMDDFTRGQINRFRTWSDSLDAAIDHTEPILHHILNSSGITRFPEAQMDMVRLGIGLYGVAPEPAVQAQLRQVSRLVTRISQIKAIPAGDSVGYNRRWIAERPSRIAIVPIGYADGLSRHLGYGHGRVSILGHEAPIIGSICMDMCFVDVTDIACAEGDPAVLFGEGDLLQRNADAAGTIPYEMLTAVSPRVKRVYFQE
;
A
#
# COMPACT_ATOMS: atom_id res chain seq x y z
N MET A 1 0.25 -25.65 -2.11
CA MET A 1 0.04 -26.62 -3.21
C MET A 1 1.41 -27.04 -3.73
N LYS A 2 1.62 -28.35 -4.06
CA LYS A 2 2.87 -28.82 -4.64
C LYS A 2 2.84 -28.73 -6.18
N ALA A 3 4.02 -28.66 -6.80
CA ALA A 3 4.16 -28.62 -8.26
C ALA A 3 3.52 -29.84 -8.95
N SER A 4 3.61 -31.03 -8.34
CA SER A 4 2.99 -32.26 -8.86
C SER A 4 1.46 -32.17 -8.96
N GLU A 5 0.80 -31.32 -8.15
CA GLU A 5 -0.66 -31.18 -8.12
C GLU A 5 -1.18 -30.26 -9.23
N ILE A 6 -0.33 -29.36 -9.72
CA ILE A 6 -0.70 -28.32 -10.70
C ILE A 6 -1.22 -28.90 -12.01
N SER A 7 -0.60 -29.97 -12.52
CA SER A 7 -0.98 -30.58 -13.79
C SER A 7 -2.46 -30.99 -13.83
N ASN A 8 -2.99 -31.46 -12.70
CA ASN A 8 -4.40 -31.86 -12.61
C ASN A 8 -5.36 -30.66 -12.69
N VAL A 9 -4.89 -29.48 -12.29
CA VAL A 9 -5.67 -28.25 -12.22
C VAL A 9 -5.61 -27.49 -13.54
N ILE A 10 -4.41 -27.22 -14.05
CA ILE A 10 -4.23 -26.37 -15.23
C ILE A 10 -4.40 -27.13 -16.55
N ARG A 11 -4.34 -28.48 -16.53
CA ARG A 11 -4.51 -29.37 -17.68
C ARG A 11 -3.55 -29.01 -18.81
N PRO A 12 -2.23 -29.22 -18.64
CA PRO A 12 -1.25 -28.91 -19.66
C PRO A 12 -1.34 -29.89 -20.84
N VAL A 13 -0.93 -29.42 -22.01
CA VAL A 13 -0.73 -30.29 -23.19
C VAL A 13 0.49 -31.20 -22.95
N GLU A 14 1.52 -30.63 -22.30
CA GLU A 14 2.75 -31.32 -21.94
C GLU A 14 3.31 -30.75 -20.62
N ALA A 15 3.90 -31.60 -19.81
CA ALA A 15 4.51 -31.18 -18.54
C ALA A 15 5.85 -31.87 -18.30
N PHE A 16 6.85 -31.08 -18.01
CA PHE A 16 8.19 -31.52 -17.59
C PHE A 16 8.38 -31.20 -16.11
N LEU A 17 8.28 -32.20 -15.24
CA LEU A 17 8.39 -32.03 -13.80
C LEU A 17 9.76 -32.54 -13.31
N ARG A 18 10.68 -31.61 -13.12
CA ARG A 18 12.03 -31.86 -12.58
C ARG A 18 12.07 -31.77 -11.05
N ARG A 19 11.15 -30.99 -10.48
CA ARG A 19 11.01 -30.68 -9.06
C ARG A 19 9.54 -30.84 -8.61
N PRO A 20 9.00 -32.07 -8.57
CA PRO A 20 7.57 -32.30 -8.33
C PRO A 20 7.09 -31.92 -6.92
N ASP A 21 7.99 -31.90 -5.94
CA ASP A 21 7.67 -31.60 -4.54
C ASP A 21 7.81 -30.11 -4.18
N ASP A 22 8.35 -29.27 -5.10
CA ASP A 22 8.49 -27.85 -4.84
C ASP A 22 7.11 -27.21 -4.57
N PRO A 23 7.01 -26.34 -3.55
CA PRO A 23 5.76 -25.66 -3.25
C PRO A 23 5.47 -24.57 -4.27
N ILE A 24 4.18 -24.31 -4.52
CA ILE A 24 3.71 -23.12 -5.21
C ILE A 24 3.14 -22.18 -4.16
N LEU A 25 3.80 -21.04 -3.98
CA LEU A 25 3.47 -20.02 -3.00
C LEU A 25 3.00 -18.74 -3.67
N HIS A 26 3.63 -18.35 -4.77
CA HIS A 26 3.39 -17.09 -5.46
C HIS A 26 3.07 -17.30 -6.92
N LEU A 27 2.12 -16.53 -7.46
CA LEU A 27 1.84 -16.45 -8.89
C LEU A 27 2.44 -15.17 -9.46
N LEU A 28 3.14 -15.29 -10.58
CA LEU A 28 3.83 -14.19 -11.24
C LEU A 28 3.41 -14.08 -12.71
N THR A 29 3.04 -12.88 -13.14
CA THR A 29 2.67 -12.57 -14.54
C THR A 29 3.52 -11.43 -15.14
N ASP A 30 4.23 -10.68 -14.27
CA ASP A 30 5.16 -9.61 -14.66
C ASP A 30 6.51 -9.85 -13.99
N SER A 31 7.56 -10.07 -14.79
CA SER A 31 8.91 -10.38 -14.29
C SER A 31 9.50 -9.30 -13.39
N ARG A 32 9.05 -8.05 -13.52
CA ARG A 32 9.49 -6.92 -12.71
C ARG A 32 8.98 -7.00 -11.27
N THR A 33 7.90 -7.74 -11.04
CA THR A 33 7.27 -7.89 -9.71
C THR A 33 7.64 -9.22 -9.04
N LEU A 34 8.76 -9.84 -9.41
CA LEU A 34 9.24 -11.06 -8.77
C LEU A 34 9.52 -10.80 -7.28
N VAL A 35 8.73 -11.44 -6.41
CA VAL A 35 8.85 -11.33 -4.95
C VAL A 35 9.86 -12.33 -4.39
N SER A 36 9.76 -13.59 -4.76
CA SER A 36 10.66 -14.66 -4.35
C SER A 36 10.84 -15.65 -5.49
N PRO A 37 12.06 -16.06 -5.85
CA PRO A 37 12.24 -17.10 -6.86
C PRO A 37 11.71 -18.45 -6.38
N HIS A 38 11.86 -18.76 -5.08
CA HIS A 38 11.41 -20.03 -4.51
C HIS A 38 9.88 -20.04 -4.38
N GLY A 39 9.26 -21.08 -4.90
CA GLY A 39 7.80 -21.25 -4.86
C GLY A 39 7.04 -20.31 -5.82
N THR A 40 7.73 -19.54 -6.66
CA THR A 40 7.06 -18.71 -7.68
C THR A 40 6.78 -19.49 -8.93
N LEU A 41 5.51 -19.48 -9.36
CA LEU A 41 5.05 -19.99 -10.63
C LEU A 41 4.83 -18.82 -11.59
N PHE A 42 5.64 -18.73 -12.63
CA PHE A 42 5.53 -17.69 -13.65
C PHE A 42 4.60 -18.12 -14.77
N PHE A 43 3.66 -17.26 -15.13
CA PHE A 43 2.76 -17.41 -16.27
C PHE A 43 3.21 -16.51 -17.41
N ALA A 44 3.74 -17.10 -18.48
CA ALA A 44 4.22 -16.40 -19.67
C ALA A 44 3.07 -15.96 -20.57
N ILE A 45 2.21 -15.03 -20.09
CA ILE A 45 1.01 -14.60 -20.81
C ILE A 45 1.41 -13.85 -22.08
N PRO A 46 0.93 -14.28 -23.27
CA PRO A 46 1.17 -13.56 -24.52
C PRO A 46 0.30 -12.29 -24.56
N THR A 47 0.89 -11.19 -25.00
CA THR A 47 0.19 -9.91 -25.23
C THR A 47 0.28 -9.53 -26.72
N LYS A 48 -0.58 -8.61 -27.19
CA LYS A 48 -0.57 -8.13 -28.59
C LYS A 48 0.81 -7.54 -29.05
N ARG A 49 1.66 -7.13 -28.10
CA ARG A 49 2.96 -6.49 -28.36
C ARG A 49 4.16 -7.33 -27.96
N ASN A 50 4.00 -8.32 -27.09
CA ASN A 50 5.13 -9.07 -26.50
C ASN A 50 4.73 -10.51 -26.15
N SER A 51 5.68 -11.45 -26.32
CA SER A 51 5.57 -12.79 -25.74
C SER A 51 6.16 -12.80 -24.34
N GLY A 52 5.43 -13.34 -23.34
CA GLY A 52 5.94 -13.53 -21.99
C GLY A 52 7.16 -14.44 -21.91
N CYS A 53 7.37 -15.31 -22.91
CA CYS A 53 8.51 -16.25 -22.96
C CYS A 53 9.87 -15.57 -22.94
N ARG A 54 10.01 -14.36 -23.48
CA ARG A 54 11.29 -13.61 -23.50
C ARG A 54 11.85 -13.28 -22.11
N TYR A 55 11.03 -13.33 -21.07
CA TYR A 55 11.46 -13.01 -19.69
C TYR A 55 11.93 -14.26 -18.92
N ILE A 56 11.75 -15.45 -19.48
CA ILE A 56 11.97 -16.71 -18.76
C ILE A 56 13.45 -16.91 -18.43
N ASP A 57 14.36 -16.60 -19.36
CA ASP A 57 15.81 -16.75 -19.11
C ASP A 57 16.27 -15.89 -17.92
N GLY A 58 15.82 -14.62 -17.87
CA GLY A 58 16.14 -13.73 -16.77
C GLY A 58 15.56 -14.21 -15.44
N LEU A 59 14.33 -14.71 -15.44
CA LEU A 59 13.68 -15.29 -14.25
C LEU A 59 14.36 -16.60 -13.82
N TYR A 60 14.76 -17.45 -14.76
CA TYR A 60 15.50 -18.68 -14.45
C TYR A 60 16.87 -18.40 -13.83
N GLN A 61 17.61 -17.41 -14.37
CA GLN A 61 18.87 -16.93 -13.78
C GLN A 61 18.66 -16.34 -12.37
N SER A 62 17.50 -15.69 -12.14
CA SER A 62 17.09 -15.17 -10.82
C SER A 62 16.64 -16.26 -9.84
N GLY A 63 16.60 -17.54 -10.25
CA GLY A 63 16.30 -18.68 -9.40
C GLY A 63 14.86 -19.20 -9.50
N VAL A 64 13.99 -18.63 -10.33
CA VAL A 64 12.65 -19.19 -10.59
C VAL A 64 12.79 -20.54 -11.28
N ARG A 65 12.02 -21.54 -10.84
CA ARG A 65 12.11 -22.93 -11.35
C ARG A 65 10.76 -23.47 -11.79
N GLN A 66 9.74 -22.63 -11.97
CA GLN A 66 8.39 -23.08 -12.30
C GLN A 66 7.74 -22.14 -13.31
N PHE A 67 7.37 -22.67 -14.50
CA PHE A 67 6.94 -21.88 -15.63
C PHE A 67 5.72 -22.50 -16.33
N VAL A 68 4.65 -21.72 -16.50
CA VAL A 68 3.52 -22.03 -17.38
C VAL A 68 3.70 -21.25 -18.67
N VAL A 69 3.80 -21.93 -19.78
CA VAL A 69 4.14 -21.36 -21.08
C VAL A 69 3.14 -21.76 -22.16
N PRO A 70 3.00 -21.01 -23.25
CA PRO A 70 2.26 -21.44 -24.43
C PRO A 70 2.78 -22.75 -24.99
N ALA A 71 1.92 -23.52 -25.65
CA ALA A 71 2.28 -24.83 -26.21
C ALA A 71 3.39 -24.79 -27.26
N ASP A 72 3.51 -23.68 -27.98
CA ASP A 72 4.53 -23.41 -29.01
C ASP A 72 5.84 -22.80 -28.48
N CYS A 73 5.93 -22.59 -27.16
CA CYS A 73 7.14 -22.05 -26.55
C CYS A 73 8.18 -23.16 -26.39
N ASP A 74 9.21 -23.15 -27.24
CA ASP A 74 10.30 -24.12 -27.19
C ASP A 74 11.34 -23.71 -26.13
N LEU A 75 11.30 -24.41 -25.00
CA LEU A 75 12.11 -24.17 -23.82
C LEU A 75 12.58 -25.50 -23.24
N ASP A 76 13.89 -25.61 -23.01
CA ASP A 76 14.50 -26.69 -22.22
C ASP A 76 15.35 -26.09 -21.08
N LEU A 77 14.80 -26.17 -19.85
CA LEU A 77 15.47 -25.69 -18.64
C LEU A 77 15.73 -26.89 -17.71
N PRO A 78 16.99 -27.31 -17.55
CA PRO A 78 17.35 -28.61 -16.95
C PRO A 78 16.85 -28.82 -15.52
N GLU A 79 16.61 -27.74 -14.76
CA GLU A 79 16.22 -27.81 -13.33
C GLU A 79 14.82 -27.20 -13.06
N ALA A 80 14.04 -26.91 -14.11
CA ALA A 80 12.74 -26.25 -13.94
C ALA A 80 11.57 -27.20 -14.23
N ASN A 81 10.46 -26.95 -13.56
CA ASN A 81 9.15 -27.48 -13.94
C ASN A 81 8.58 -26.59 -15.04
N ILE A 82 8.15 -27.17 -16.12
CA ILE A 82 7.56 -26.48 -17.27
C ILE A 82 6.22 -27.12 -17.60
N TRP A 83 5.16 -26.32 -17.64
CA TRP A 83 3.83 -26.73 -18.12
C TRP A 83 3.51 -25.99 -19.41
N ARG A 84 3.39 -26.71 -20.51
CA ARG A 84 2.94 -26.19 -21.81
C ARG A 84 1.42 -26.26 -21.87
N VAL A 85 0.75 -25.14 -22.11
CA VAL A 85 -0.71 -25.02 -22.14
C VAL A 85 -1.19 -24.34 -23.42
N ASP A 86 -2.40 -24.65 -23.86
CA ASP A 86 -3.00 -23.97 -25.01
C ASP A 86 -3.32 -22.50 -24.71
N ASP A 87 -3.72 -22.20 -23.47
CA ASP A 87 -4.08 -20.86 -23.02
C ASP A 87 -3.53 -20.63 -21.61
N VAL A 88 -2.48 -19.78 -21.52
CA VAL A 88 -1.79 -19.44 -20.28
C VAL A 88 -2.69 -18.67 -19.33
N LEU A 89 -3.53 -17.77 -19.86
CA LEU A 89 -4.47 -17.00 -19.03
C LEU A 89 -5.55 -17.90 -18.42
N ALA A 90 -6.11 -18.82 -19.23
CA ALA A 90 -7.09 -19.79 -18.73
C ALA A 90 -6.46 -20.75 -17.71
N ALA A 91 -5.17 -21.09 -17.83
CA ALA A 91 -4.44 -21.88 -16.84
C ALA A 91 -4.32 -21.15 -15.50
N LEU A 92 -3.94 -19.86 -15.52
CA LEU A 92 -3.92 -18.99 -14.33
C LEU A 92 -5.29 -18.93 -13.65
N GLN A 93 -6.35 -18.71 -14.44
CA GLN A 93 -7.74 -18.62 -13.95
C GLN A 93 -8.23 -19.93 -13.33
N ARG A 94 -7.92 -21.09 -13.95
CA ARG A 94 -8.24 -22.41 -13.39
C ARG A 94 -7.54 -22.66 -12.06
N LEU A 95 -6.27 -22.27 -11.95
CA LEU A 95 -5.49 -22.43 -10.72
C LEU A 95 -6.07 -21.58 -9.60
N ALA A 96 -6.39 -20.33 -9.86
CA ALA A 96 -7.00 -19.43 -8.89
C ALA A 96 -8.40 -19.90 -8.45
N ALA A 97 -9.22 -20.39 -9.38
CA ALA A 97 -10.54 -20.95 -9.07
C ALA A 97 -10.43 -22.21 -8.18
N HIS A 98 -9.44 -23.07 -8.44
CA HIS A 98 -9.17 -24.23 -7.59
C HIS A 98 -8.72 -23.84 -6.19
N HIS A 99 -7.87 -22.81 -6.09
CA HIS A 99 -7.44 -22.26 -4.78
C HIS A 99 -8.64 -21.67 -4.03
N ARG A 100 -9.50 -20.85 -4.68
CA ARG A 100 -10.73 -20.30 -4.10
C ARG A 100 -11.64 -21.37 -3.49
N ALA A 101 -11.79 -22.51 -4.15
CA ALA A 101 -12.67 -23.58 -3.73
C ALA A 101 -12.25 -24.26 -2.41
N GLN A 102 -11.05 -23.99 -1.89
CA GLN A 102 -10.59 -24.52 -0.62
C GLN A 102 -11.13 -23.76 0.59
N PHE A 103 -11.77 -22.60 0.39
CA PHE A 103 -12.24 -21.71 1.46
C PHE A 103 -13.75 -21.58 1.45
N SER A 104 -14.38 -21.67 2.64
CA SER A 104 -15.83 -21.61 2.83
C SER A 104 -16.33 -20.30 3.48
N TYR A 105 -15.44 -19.41 3.92
CA TYR A 105 -15.85 -18.12 4.49
C TYR A 105 -16.50 -17.20 3.42
N PRO A 106 -17.33 -16.22 3.85
CA PRO A 106 -18.04 -15.33 2.93
C PRO A 106 -17.11 -14.58 1.98
N VAL A 107 -17.51 -14.50 0.71
CA VAL A 107 -16.80 -13.72 -0.31
C VAL A 107 -17.72 -12.68 -0.91
N VAL A 108 -17.36 -11.42 -0.75
CA VAL A 108 -18.06 -10.28 -1.35
C VAL A 108 -17.49 -10.03 -2.74
N GLY A 109 -18.33 -10.14 -3.76
CA GLY A 109 -18.00 -9.76 -5.13
C GLY A 109 -18.62 -8.41 -5.47
N ILE A 110 -17.82 -7.46 -5.94
CA ILE A 110 -18.26 -6.09 -6.24
C ILE A 110 -18.11 -5.84 -7.74
N THR A 111 -19.18 -5.44 -8.41
CA THR A 111 -19.11 -4.93 -9.78
C THR A 111 -19.94 -3.66 -9.95
N GLY A 112 -19.78 -3.02 -11.08
CA GLY A 112 -20.44 -1.78 -11.48
C GLY A 112 -19.57 -1.00 -12.44
N SER A 113 -20.02 0.14 -12.92
CA SER A 113 -19.22 1.04 -13.74
C SER A 113 -18.28 1.87 -12.88
N ASN A 114 -18.79 2.55 -11.86
CA ASN A 114 -18.05 3.42 -10.94
C ASN A 114 -18.22 2.97 -9.48
N GLY A 115 -17.35 3.41 -8.58
CA GLY A 115 -17.47 3.18 -7.13
C GLY A 115 -16.97 1.84 -6.61
N LYS A 116 -16.62 0.86 -7.46
CA LYS A 116 -16.17 -0.49 -7.05
C LYS A 116 -15.03 -0.44 -6.03
N THR A 117 -13.94 0.24 -6.38
CA THR A 117 -12.74 0.35 -5.53
C THR A 117 -13.05 1.11 -4.25
N ILE A 118 -13.84 2.19 -4.33
CA ILE A 118 -14.25 2.98 -3.15
C ILE A 118 -15.06 2.10 -2.18
N VAL A 119 -16.07 1.39 -2.69
CA VAL A 119 -16.91 0.49 -1.86
C VAL A 119 -16.06 -0.63 -1.26
N LYS A 120 -15.14 -1.24 -2.03
CA LYS A 120 -14.21 -2.25 -1.53
C LYS A 120 -13.34 -1.69 -0.38
N ASP A 121 -12.68 -0.56 -0.60
CA ASP A 121 -11.76 0.01 0.38
C ASP A 121 -12.50 0.49 1.65
N TRP A 122 -13.71 1.04 1.50
CA TRP A 122 -14.53 1.41 2.65
C TRP A 122 -15.09 0.19 3.40
N ILE A 123 -15.47 -0.90 2.72
CA ILE A 123 -15.81 -2.16 3.39
C ILE A 123 -14.62 -2.66 4.22
N VAL A 124 -13.40 -2.60 3.65
CA VAL A 124 -12.19 -2.96 4.39
C VAL A 124 -12.01 -2.06 5.61
N GLN A 125 -12.11 -0.72 5.47
CA GLN A 125 -12.01 0.21 6.60
C GLN A 125 -13.05 -0.06 7.70
N LEU A 126 -14.29 -0.38 7.30
CA LEU A 126 -15.41 -0.58 8.23
C LEU A 126 -15.37 -1.92 8.96
N LEU A 127 -14.88 -2.99 8.33
CA LEU A 127 -14.93 -4.34 8.88
C LEU A 127 -13.59 -4.84 9.46
N SER A 128 -12.45 -4.28 9.05
CA SER A 128 -11.13 -4.69 9.54
C SER A 128 -10.94 -4.57 11.07
N PRO A 129 -11.63 -3.70 11.81
CA PRO A 129 -11.46 -3.64 13.25
C PRO A 129 -11.81 -4.93 14.00
N ASP A 130 -12.65 -5.79 13.42
CA ASP A 130 -13.14 -7.01 14.08
C ASP A 130 -13.13 -8.26 13.17
N ARG A 131 -12.71 -8.15 11.91
CA ARG A 131 -12.61 -9.28 10.98
C ARG A 131 -11.29 -9.29 10.23
N ARG A 132 -10.72 -10.46 10.05
CA ARG A 132 -9.56 -10.67 9.18
C ARG A 132 -10.01 -10.80 7.73
N LEU A 133 -9.73 -9.76 6.94
CA LEU A 133 -10.17 -9.67 5.57
C LEU A 133 -9.02 -9.89 4.58
N VAL A 134 -9.31 -10.48 3.43
CA VAL A 134 -8.48 -10.40 2.23
C VAL A 134 -9.23 -9.61 1.16
N SER A 135 -8.56 -8.72 0.46
CA SER A 135 -9.19 -7.90 -0.59
C SER A 135 -8.29 -7.72 -1.81
N SER A 136 -8.90 -7.36 -2.94
CA SER A 136 -8.13 -6.98 -4.13
C SER A 136 -7.20 -5.81 -3.82
N PRO A 137 -5.89 -5.93 -4.06
CA PRO A 137 -4.97 -4.80 -3.92
C PRO A 137 -5.26 -3.77 -5.02
N LYS A 138 -5.27 -2.48 -4.65
CA LYS A 138 -5.58 -1.39 -5.60
C LYS A 138 -6.85 -1.71 -6.42
N SER A 139 -6.79 -1.63 -7.74
CA SER A 139 -7.89 -1.95 -8.66
C SER A 139 -7.60 -3.23 -9.47
N TYR A 140 -7.15 -4.30 -8.81
CA TYR A 140 -6.92 -5.60 -9.46
C TYR A 140 -8.24 -6.31 -9.77
N ASN A 141 -8.99 -5.77 -10.75
CA ASN A 141 -10.33 -6.20 -11.13
C ASN A 141 -10.41 -6.85 -12.52
N SER A 142 -9.27 -7.04 -13.21
CA SER A 142 -9.18 -7.59 -14.57
C SER A 142 -9.07 -9.11 -14.59
N GLN A 143 -9.06 -9.70 -15.81
CA GLN A 143 -8.88 -11.13 -16.06
C GLN A 143 -7.56 -11.71 -15.50
N ILE A 144 -6.56 -10.86 -15.24
CA ILE A 144 -5.27 -11.23 -14.61
C ILE A 144 -5.26 -10.82 -13.14
N GLY A 145 -5.74 -9.62 -12.81
CA GLY A 145 -5.68 -9.09 -11.45
C GLY A 145 -6.54 -9.86 -10.45
N VAL A 146 -7.73 -10.32 -10.87
CA VAL A 146 -8.63 -11.12 -10.01
C VAL A 146 -8.00 -12.46 -9.60
N PRO A 147 -7.43 -13.28 -10.51
CA PRO A 147 -6.70 -14.48 -10.11
C PRO A 147 -5.60 -14.25 -9.09
N LEU A 148 -4.79 -13.19 -9.29
CA LEU A 148 -3.71 -12.83 -8.35
C LEU A 148 -4.24 -12.40 -6.99
N SER A 149 -5.39 -11.72 -6.95
CA SER A 149 -6.06 -11.32 -5.71
C SER A 149 -6.62 -12.52 -4.94
N VAL A 150 -7.29 -13.42 -5.66
CA VAL A 150 -7.89 -14.64 -5.08
C VAL A 150 -6.82 -15.59 -4.54
N TRP A 151 -5.64 -15.64 -5.17
CA TRP A 151 -4.51 -16.45 -4.68
C TRP A 151 -4.02 -16.04 -3.28
N GLN A 152 -4.34 -14.82 -2.82
CA GLN A 152 -3.98 -14.34 -1.48
C GLN A 152 -4.92 -14.85 -0.37
N MET A 153 -5.94 -15.62 -0.70
CA MET A 153 -6.84 -16.21 0.29
C MET A 153 -6.10 -17.27 1.12
N GLU A 154 -6.32 -17.25 2.43
CA GLU A 154 -5.73 -18.17 3.40
C GLU A 154 -6.77 -18.66 4.40
N ALA A 155 -6.50 -19.78 5.08
CA ALA A 155 -7.39 -20.37 6.10
C ALA A 155 -7.62 -19.43 7.30
N GLY A 156 -6.70 -18.49 7.53
CA GLY A 156 -6.79 -17.52 8.62
C GLY A 156 -7.76 -16.36 8.36
N HIS A 157 -8.22 -16.16 7.12
CA HIS A 157 -9.17 -15.10 6.81
C HIS A 157 -10.61 -15.49 7.20
N GLU A 158 -11.43 -14.49 7.52
CA GLU A 158 -12.84 -14.65 7.92
C GLU A 158 -13.80 -14.15 6.84
N MET A 159 -13.32 -13.34 5.90
CA MET A 159 -14.06 -12.82 4.76
C MET A 159 -13.11 -12.37 3.65
N ALA A 160 -13.57 -12.42 2.40
CA ALA A 160 -12.86 -11.85 1.26
C ALA A 160 -13.71 -10.79 0.55
N VAL A 161 -13.05 -9.77 -0.03
CA VAL A 161 -13.72 -8.68 -0.77
C VAL A 161 -12.98 -8.46 -2.10
N PHE A 162 -13.59 -8.87 -3.21
CA PHE A 162 -12.98 -8.76 -4.52
C PHE A 162 -13.82 -7.90 -5.46
N GLU A 163 -13.15 -7.03 -6.23
CA GLU A 163 -13.80 -6.29 -7.30
C GLU A 163 -13.62 -6.96 -8.65
N ALA A 164 -14.67 -6.92 -9.50
CA ALA A 164 -14.67 -7.45 -10.85
C ALA A 164 -15.03 -6.37 -11.87
N GLY A 165 -14.12 -6.14 -12.81
CA GLY A 165 -14.27 -5.23 -13.94
C GLY A 165 -14.24 -6.00 -15.26
N ILE A 166 -14.98 -5.53 -16.25
CA ILE A 166 -15.02 -6.10 -17.59
C ILE A 166 -14.92 -5.02 -18.65
N SER A 167 -14.34 -5.39 -19.78
CA SER A 167 -14.27 -4.57 -20.98
C SER A 167 -15.06 -5.19 -22.14
N GLU A 168 -15.26 -6.52 -22.16
CA GLU A 168 -15.88 -7.26 -23.25
C GLU A 168 -16.94 -8.23 -22.71
N THR A 169 -17.83 -8.70 -23.60
CA THR A 169 -18.83 -9.74 -23.29
C THR A 169 -18.16 -11.09 -23.00
N GLY A 170 -18.73 -11.86 -22.06
CA GLY A 170 -18.24 -13.17 -21.63
C GLY A 170 -17.10 -13.12 -20.61
N GLU A 171 -16.57 -11.95 -20.29
CA GLU A 171 -15.50 -11.78 -19.30
C GLU A 171 -16.02 -11.99 -17.88
N MET A 172 -17.23 -11.52 -17.55
CA MET A 172 -17.76 -11.62 -16.19
C MET A 172 -18.05 -13.06 -15.77
N ALA A 173 -18.53 -13.89 -16.69
CA ALA A 173 -18.73 -15.31 -16.42
C ALA A 173 -17.42 -16.06 -16.10
N ARG A 174 -16.26 -15.61 -16.64
CA ARG A 174 -14.94 -16.13 -16.28
C ARG A 174 -14.54 -15.70 -14.88
N LEU A 175 -14.72 -14.40 -14.55
CA LEU A 175 -14.43 -13.86 -13.22
C LEU A 175 -15.32 -14.48 -12.14
N GLN A 176 -16.58 -14.76 -12.45
CA GLN A 176 -17.52 -15.46 -11.55
C GLN A 176 -16.97 -16.82 -11.12
N LYS A 177 -16.42 -17.61 -12.06
CA LYS A 177 -15.84 -18.94 -11.76
C LYS A 177 -14.62 -18.87 -10.86
N ILE A 178 -13.94 -17.71 -10.82
CA ILE A 178 -12.75 -17.49 -10.01
C ILE A 178 -13.14 -16.99 -8.62
N ILE A 179 -13.93 -15.92 -8.54
CA ILE A 179 -14.33 -15.26 -7.29
C ILE A 179 -15.32 -16.11 -6.51
N GLN A 180 -16.31 -16.71 -7.18
CA GLN A 180 -17.43 -17.46 -6.60
C GLN A 180 -18.01 -16.72 -5.39
N PRO A 181 -18.55 -15.50 -5.59
CA PRO A 181 -19.01 -14.69 -4.46
C PRO A 181 -20.26 -15.27 -3.83
N THR A 182 -20.34 -15.24 -2.51
CA THR A 182 -21.55 -15.56 -1.73
C THR A 182 -22.43 -14.34 -1.52
N ILE A 183 -21.81 -13.15 -1.45
CA ILE A 183 -22.46 -11.85 -1.33
C ILE A 183 -22.11 -11.01 -2.55
N GLY A 184 -23.12 -10.50 -3.25
CA GLY A 184 -22.94 -9.60 -4.39
C GLY A 184 -23.20 -8.16 -4.04
N ILE A 185 -22.40 -7.23 -4.56
CA ILE A 185 -22.68 -5.79 -4.53
C ILE A 185 -22.60 -5.23 -5.95
N PHE A 186 -23.72 -4.65 -6.41
CA PHE A 186 -23.75 -3.95 -7.68
C PHE A 186 -23.85 -2.45 -7.43
N THR A 187 -22.78 -1.70 -7.71
CA THR A 187 -22.71 -0.27 -7.37
C THR A 187 -23.60 0.57 -8.29
N ASN A 188 -23.28 0.65 -9.56
CA ASN A 188 -24.05 1.42 -10.55
C ASN A 188 -23.72 1.00 -11.99
N VAL A 189 -24.46 1.56 -12.96
CA VAL A 189 -24.21 1.42 -14.39
C VAL A 189 -24.01 2.80 -15.02
N GLY A 190 -22.81 3.04 -15.52
CA GLY A 190 -22.41 4.23 -16.28
C GLY A 190 -22.02 3.86 -17.72
N GLN A 191 -21.54 4.86 -18.46
CA GLN A 191 -21.19 4.75 -19.88
C GLN A 191 -19.79 4.15 -20.16
N ALA A 192 -18.99 3.85 -19.13
CA ALA A 192 -17.65 3.29 -19.32
C ALA A 192 -17.71 1.95 -20.13
N HIS A 193 -16.88 1.81 -21.19
CA HIS A 193 -16.80 0.65 -22.08
C HIS A 193 -18.08 0.35 -22.90
N ASP A 194 -18.92 1.35 -23.17
CA ASP A 194 -20.16 1.17 -23.93
C ASP A 194 -19.91 0.70 -25.38
N GLU A 195 -18.73 0.96 -25.96
CA GLU A 195 -18.35 0.51 -27.30
C GLU A 195 -18.44 -1.01 -27.52
N ASN A 196 -18.28 -1.80 -26.46
CA ASN A 196 -18.27 -3.26 -26.52
C ASN A 196 -19.62 -3.90 -26.18
N PHE A 197 -20.67 -3.10 -25.96
CA PHE A 197 -22.01 -3.56 -25.62
C PHE A 197 -23.07 -2.90 -26.52
N LEU A 198 -23.96 -3.69 -27.11
CA LEU A 198 -25.00 -3.20 -28.01
C LEU A 198 -26.06 -2.37 -27.31
N THR A 199 -26.35 -2.68 -26.04
CA THR A 199 -27.34 -1.96 -25.22
C THR A 199 -26.91 -1.90 -23.76
N ARG A 200 -27.42 -0.89 -23.03
CA ARG A 200 -27.24 -0.75 -21.59
C ARG A 200 -27.79 -1.95 -20.82
N GLN A 201 -28.89 -2.55 -21.26
CA GLN A 201 -29.47 -3.76 -20.66
C GLN A 201 -28.52 -4.96 -20.83
N GLN A 202 -27.88 -5.12 -21.99
CA GLN A 202 -26.87 -6.15 -22.23
C GLN A 202 -25.69 -6.00 -21.28
N LYS A 203 -25.21 -4.77 -21.06
CA LYS A 203 -24.12 -4.47 -20.12
C LYS A 203 -24.48 -4.80 -18.68
N VAL A 204 -25.72 -4.49 -18.26
CA VAL A 204 -26.23 -4.88 -16.94
C VAL A 204 -26.29 -6.40 -16.81
N ALA A 205 -26.85 -7.09 -17.80
CA ALA A 205 -26.97 -8.56 -17.82
C ALA A 205 -25.58 -9.23 -17.77
N GLU A 206 -24.59 -8.70 -18.50
CA GLU A 206 -23.22 -9.20 -18.45
C GLU A 206 -22.60 -9.03 -17.05
N LYS A 207 -22.73 -7.85 -16.42
CA LYS A 207 -22.22 -7.62 -15.07
C LYS A 207 -22.90 -8.48 -14.01
N LEU A 208 -24.19 -8.77 -14.18
CA LEU A 208 -24.96 -9.64 -13.30
C LEU A 208 -24.46 -11.09 -13.31
N GLN A 209 -23.74 -11.53 -14.35
CA GLN A 209 -23.17 -12.89 -14.41
C GLN A 209 -22.23 -13.18 -13.23
N LEU A 210 -21.64 -12.14 -12.62
CA LEU A 210 -20.84 -12.31 -11.39
C LEU A 210 -21.63 -12.95 -10.25
N PHE A 211 -22.93 -12.71 -10.19
CA PHE A 211 -23.79 -13.01 -9.04
C PHE A 211 -24.66 -14.26 -9.21
N THR A 212 -24.50 -15.03 -10.28
CA THR A 212 -25.34 -16.18 -10.61
C THR A 212 -25.43 -17.23 -9.50
N HIS A 213 -24.49 -17.24 -8.55
CA HIS A 213 -24.44 -18.21 -7.46
C HIS A 213 -24.35 -17.54 -6.07
N CYS A 214 -24.64 -16.22 -5.99
CA CYS A 214 -24.72 -15.51 -4.73
C CYS A 214 -25.94 -15.94 -3.91
N GLU A 215 -25.79 -15.93 -2.60
CA GLU A 215 -26.88 -16.07 -1.63
C GLU A 215 -27.69 -14.78 -1.51
N VAL A 216 -27.00 -13.65 -1.57
CA VAL A 216 -27.59 -12.31 -1.46
C VAL A 216 -26.98 -11.34 -2.46
N LEU A 217 -27.81 -10.43 -2.97
CA LEU A 217 -27.40 -9.34 -3.84
C LEU A 217 -27.82 -7.98 -3.24
N ILE A 218 -26.83 -7.12 -3.02
CA ILE A 218 -26.97 -5.75 -2.53
C ILE A 218 -26.89 -4.78 -3.72
N TYR A 219 -27.91 -3.97 -3.91
CA TYR A 219 -27.94 -2.92 -4.92
C TYR A 219 -28.98 -1.85 -4.59
N SER A 220 -28.90 -0.70 -5.26
CA SER A 220 -29.91 0.36 -5.12
C SER A 220 -31.08 0.15 -6.10
N THR A 221 -32.31 0.18 -5.60
CA THR A 221 -33.52 0.15 -6.45
C THR A 221 -33.76 1.48 -7.18
N ASP A 222 -33.11 2.56 -6.75
CA ASP A 222 -33.15 3.85 -7.46
C ASP A 222 -32.49 3.76 -8.85
N HIS A 223 -31.63 2.74 -9.07
CA HIS A 223 -31.09 2.36 -10.38
C HIS A 223 -32.03 1.42 -11.13
N LYS A 224 -33.07 2.01 -11.76
CA LYS A 224 -34.15 1.28 -12.45
C LYS A 224 -33.66 0.22 -13.45
N ASP A 225 -32.55 0.51 -14.15
CA ASP A 225 -31.97 -0.41 -15.15
C ASP A 225 -31.53 -1.74 -14.52
N ILE A 226 -30.90 -1.70 -13.34
CA ILE A 226 -30.46 -2.91 -12.62
C ILE A 226 -31.69 -3.70 -12.15
N HIS A 227 -32.66 -3.00 -11.56
CA HIS A 227 -33.86 -3.62 -10.99
C HIS A 227 -34.72 -4.30 -12.05
N SER A 228 -34.92 -3.66 -13.22
CA SER A 228 -35.70 -4.23 -14.33
C SER A 228 -35.04 -5.48 -14.90
N VAL A 229 -33.75 -5.42 -15.25
CA VAL A 229 -33.02 -6.56 -15.82
C VAL A 229 -32.98 -7.75 -14.86
N LEU A 230 -32.78 -7.52 -13.54
CA LEU A 230 -32.85 -8.58 -12.52
C LEU A 230 -34.23 -9.24 -12.43
N SER A 231 -35.30 -8.50 -12.70
CA SER A 231 -36.66 -9.03 -12.65
C SER A 231 -37.00 -9.87 -13.85
N ASP A 232 -36.39 -9.60 -15.00
CA ASP A 232 -36.65 -10.25 -16.28
C ASP A 232 -35.87 -11.56 -16.44
N ILE A 233 -34.73 -11.75 -15.73
CA ILE A 233 -33.86 -12.90 -15.87
C ILE A 233 -34.21 -13.98 -14.82
N GLU A 234 -34.73 -15.11 -15.27
CA GLU A 234 -35.20 -16.24 -14.44
C GLU A 234 -34.10 -16.83 -13.52
N SER A 235 -32.84 -16.85 -14.01
CA SER A 235 -31.73 -17.40 -13.26
C SER A 235 -31.37 -16.64 -11.99
N PHE A 236 -31.90 -15.43 -11.78
CA PHE A 236 -31.66 -14.61 -10.56
C PHE A 236 -32.82 -14.64 -9.55
N ARG A 237 -33.89 -15.44 -9.80
CA ARG A 237 -35.03 -15.51 -8.88
C ARG A 237 -34.74 -16.15 -7.53
N HIS A 238 -33.71 -16.98 -7.44
CA HIS A 238 -33.30 -17.66 -6.21
C HIS A 238 -32.46 -16.78 -5.26
N ILE A 239 -31.92 -15.63 -5.76
CA ILE A 239 -31.01 -14.77 -5.00
C ILE A 239 -31.84 -13.88 -4.09
N ASN A 240 -31.49 -13.85 -2.79
CA ASN A 240 -32.05 -12.92 -1.83
C ASN A 240 -31.64 -11.48 -2.20
N ARG A 241 -32.61 -10.59 -2.37
CA ARG A 241 -32.38 -9.19 -2.73
C ARG A 241 -32.41 -8.32 -1.47
N PHE A 242 -31.25 -7.96 -0.96
CA PHE A 242 -31.14 -7.08 0.18
C PHE A 242 -30.85 -5.65 -0.29
N THR A 243 -31.93 -4.93 -0.65
CA THR A 243 -31.85 -3.68 -1.40
C THR A 243 -31.82 -2.45 -0.50
N TRP A 244 -31.29 -1.36 -1.04
CA TRP A 244 -31.42 -0.03 -0.47
C TRP A 244 -31.94 0.97 -1.50
N GLY A 245 -32.53 2.09 -1.03
CA GLY A 245 -33.03 3.16 -1.88
C GLY A 245 -34.00 4.08 -1.13
N THR A 246 -34.66 4.95 -1.88
CA THR A 246 -35.64 5.91 -1.33
C THR A 246 -37.03 5.35 -1.17
N SER A 247 -37.37 4.28 -1.91
CA SER A 247 -38.68 3.63 -1.84
C SER A 247 -38.88 2.87 -0.52
N ALA A 248 -40.15 2.75 -0.10
CA ALA A 248 -40.54 2.02 1.12
C ALA A 248 -40.30 0.50 1.03
N ASP A 249 -40.21 -0.05 -0.19
CA ASP A 249 -40.04 -1.49 -0.41
C ASP A 249 -38.62 -1.99 -0.21
N ASN A 250 -37.67 -1.10 0.10
CA ASN A 250 -36.27 -1.46 0.34
C ASN A 250 -36.07 -2.01 1.75
N ALA A 251 -35.19 -3.00 1.87
CA ALA A 251 -34.74 -3.52 3.17
C ALA A 251 -34.02 -2.42 4.00
N VAL A 252 -33.31 -1.51 3.31
CA VAL A 252 -32.66 -0.35 3.92
C VAL A 252 -33.13 0.91 3.19
N ARG A 253 -33.83 1.78 3.88
CA ARG A 253 -34.41 2.97 3.26
C ARG A 253 -33.62 4.23 3.63
N LEU A 254 -33.16 4.96 2.63
CA LEU A 254 -32.62 6.31 2.80
C LEU A 254 -33.79 7.30 2.88
N LEU A 255 -34.03 7.86 4.07
CA LEU A 255 -35.09 8.83 4.32
C LEU A 255 -34.69 10.23 3.87
N SER A 256 -33.49 10.66 4.21
CA SER A 256 -32.93 11.96 3.83
C SER A 256 -31.41 11.95 3.86
N ALA A 257 -30.81 12.86 3.09
CA ALA A 257 -29.39 13.18 3.13
C ALA A 257 -29.24 14.70 3.31
N THR A 258 -28.77 15.13 4.47
CA THR A 258 -28.55 16.55 4.79
C THR A 258 -27.08 16.87 4.66
N VAL A 259 -26.73 17.66 3.65
CA VAL A 259 -25.34 18.05 3.35
C VAL A 259 -24.98 19.27 4.20
N GLY A 260 -23.90 19.15 4.99
CA GLY A 260 -23.26 20.25 5.72
C GLY A 260 -21.97 20.68 5.01
N ASP A 261 -21.16 21.53 5.67
CA ASP A 261 -19.93 22.08 5.06
C ASP A 261 -18.87 21.04 4.72
N ARG A 262 -18.69 20.00 5.57
CA ARG A 262 -17.65 18.96 5.42
C ARG A 262 -18.16 17.55 5.66
N SER A 263 -19.45 17.37 5.86
CA SER A 263 -20.04 16.08 6.16
C SER A 263 -21.48 16.02 5.68
N THR A 264 -21.99 14.81 5.49
CA THR A 264 -23.41 14.56 5.22
C THR A 264 -23.99 13.71 6.33
N THR A 265 -25.19 14.07 6.80
CA THR A 265 -25.99 13.25 7.71
C THR A 265 -27.02 12.48 6.90
N LEU A 266 -26.92 11.15 6.92
CA LEU A 266 -27.84 10.22 6.29
C LEU A 266 -28.84 9.75 7.33
N SER A 267 -30.15 9.95 7.11
CA SER A 267 -31.21 9.35 7.93
C SER A 267 -31.69 8.06 7.28
N ILE A 268 -31.59 6.95 7.99
CA ILE A 268 -31.78 5.61 7.46
C ILE A 268 -32.83 4.88 8.30
N ALA A 269 -33.77 4.18 7.62
CA ALA A 269 -34.67 3.23 8.26
C ALA A 269 -34.32 1.80 7.83
N HIS A 270 -34.29 0.88 8.80
CA HIS A 270 -34.10 -0.56 8.59
C HIS A 270 -34.93 -1.32 9.62
N ALA A 271 -35.77 -2.23 9.16
CA ALA A 271 -36.80 -2.88 9.97
C ALA A 271 -37.65 -1.82 10.71
N ASP A 272 -37.76 -1.92 12.05
CA ASP A 272 -38.52 -0.98 12.88
C ASP A 272 -37.66 0.18 13.41
N ASP A 273 -36.36 0.21 13.09
CA ASP A 273 -35.41 1.21 13.59
C ASP A 273 -35.19 2.35 12.59
N THR A 274 -35.00 3.56 13.12
CA THR A 274 -34.55 4.73 12.38
C THR A 274 -33.32 5.32 13.08
N PHE A 275 -32.23 5.52 12.33
CA PHE A 275 -30.99 6.04 12.88
C PHE A 275 -30.31 7.00 11.89
N SER A 276 -29.37 7.78 12.39
CA SER A 276 -28.62 8.75 11.60
C SER A 276 -27.14 8.38 11.55
N VAL A 277 -26.56 8.46 10.37
CA VAL A 277 -25.13 8.20 10.13
C VAL A 277 -24.50 9.47 9.57
N VAL A 278 -23.44 9.94 10.22
CA VAL A 278 -22.63 11.05 9.71
C VAL A 278 -21.46 10.50 8.91
N ILE A 279 -21.28 10.98 7.69
CA ILE A 279 -20.16 10.61 6.83
C ILE A 279 -19.32 11.85 6.50
N PRO A 280 -17.97 11.77 6.44
CA PRO A 280 -17.09 12.91 6.18
C PRO A 280 -16.97 13.24 4.68
N PHE A 281 -18.11 13.15 3.94
CA PHE A 281 -18.20 13.41 2.52
C PHE A 281 -19.45 14.22 2.21
N VAL A 282 -19.42 15.07 1.18
CA VAL A 282 -20.53 15.95 0.82
C VAL A 282 -21.13 15.59 -0.54
N ASP A 283 -20.43 14.83 -1.37
CA ASP A 283 -20.84 14.48 -2.72
C ASP A 283 -21.82 13.31 -2.77
N ARG A 284 -22.70 13.30 -3.78
CA ARG A 284 -23.73 12.29 -3.97
C ARG A 284 -23.17 10.89 -4.25
N ALA A 285 -22.05 10.78 -4.95
CA ALA A 285 -21.45 9.49 -5.28
C ALA A 285 -20.93 8.81 -4.01
N SER A 286 -20.27 9.55 -3.12
CA SER A 286 -19.85 9.06 -1.80
C SER A 286 -21.04 8.63 -0.95
N GLN A 287 -22.13 9.39 -0.94
CA GLN A 287 -23.36 9.01 -0.24
C GLN A 287 -23.90 7.66 -0.74
N GLN A 288 -23.95 7.45 -2.06
CA GLN A 288 -24.38 6.19 -2.67
C GLN A 288 -23.44 5.03 -2.33
N ASN A 289 -22.14 5.25 -2.42
CA ASN A 289 -21.12 4.23 -2.13
C ASN A 289 -21.19 3.80 -0.65
N VAL A 290 -21.33 4.74 0.28
CA VAL A 290 -21.49 4.43 1.72
C VAL A 290 -22.76 3.65 1.98
N MET A 291 -23.86 3.95 1.27
CA MET A 291 -25.12 3.20 1.43
C MET A 291 -24.95 1.72 1.08
N HIS A 292 -24.14 1.34 0.08
CA HIS A 292 -23.80 -0.06 -0.18
C HIS A 292 -23.06 -0.68 1.01
N CYS A 293 -22.10 0.05 1.60
CA CYS A 293 -21.34 -0.42 2.77
C CYS A 293 -22.24 -0.59 4.00
N ILE A 294 -23.09 0.41 4.31
CA ILE A 294 -24.06 0.35 5.42
C ILE A 294 -25.01 -0.82 5.24
N THR A 295 -25.51 -1.02 4.02
CA THR A 295 -26.42 -2.12 3.70
C THR A 295 -25.73 -3.48 3.92
N LEU A 296 -24.46 -3.63 3.52
CA LEU A 296 -23.68 -4.83 3.83
C LEU A 296 -23.52 -5.03 5.34
N MET A 297 -23.18 -3.98 6.09
CA MET A 297 -23.02 -4.07 7.54
C MET A 297 -24.32 -4.50 8.26
N LEU A 298 -25.47 -3.94 7.84
CA LEU A 298 -26.77 -4.36 8.36
C LEU A 298 -27.08 -5.81 8.02
N TYR A 299 -26.78 -6.27 6.80
CA TYR A 299 -26.92 -7.67 6.42
C TYR A 299 -26.03 -8.59 7.27
N LEU A 300 -24.84 -8.15 7.64
CA LEU A 300 -23.91 -8.90 8.50
C LEU A 300 -24.26 -8.81 10.00
N GLY A 301 -25.34 -8.08 10.38
CA GLY A 301 -25.83 -7.98 11.75
C GLY A 301 -25.15 -6.93 12.63
N TYR A 302 -24.44 -5.97 12.06
CA TYR A 302 -23.87 -4.86 12.83
C TYR A 302 -24.96 -3.94 13.38
N SER A 303 -24.76 -3.45 14.60
CA SER A 303 -25.70 -2.52 15.23
C SER A 303 -25.67 -1.13 14.57
N PRO A 304 -26.78 -0.37 14.59
CA PRO A 304 -26.79 1.03 14.15
C PRO A 304 -25.73 1.90 14.81
N ALA A 305 -25.41 1.63 16.09
CA ALA A 305 -24.38 2.35 16.83
C ALA A 305 -22.97 2.09 16.28
N ASP A 306 -22.64 0.83 16.00
CA ASP A 306 -21.35 0.46 15.39
C ASP A 306 -21.19 1.07 14.01
N ILE A 307 -22.23 1.00 13.18
CA ILE A 307 -22.26 1.58 11.83
C ILE A 307 -22.01 3.09 11.91
N THR A 308 -22.72 3.80 12.76
CA THR A 308 -22.57 5.25 12.94
C THR A 308 -21.15 5.62 13.39
N ALA A 309 -20.62 4.92 14.38
CA ALA A 309 -19.29 5.18 14.92
C ALA A 309 -18.17 4.92 13.89
N ARG A 310 -18.35 3.92 13.02
CA ARG A 310 -17.33 3.55 12.00
C ARG A 310 -17.44 4.42 10.76
N CYS A 311 -18.63 4.70 10.25
CA CYS A 311 -18.83 5.55 9.08
C CYS A 311 -18.32 6.98 9.27
N ALA A 312 -18.38 7.52 10.50
CA ALA A 312 -17.84 8.83 10.83
C ALA A 312 -16.30 8.94 10.69
N LYS A 313 -15.60 7.79 10.63
CA LYS A 313 -14.12 7.69 10.53
C LYS A 313 -13.63 7.31 9.14
N LEU A 314 -14.51 7.18 8.16
CA LEU A 314 -14.14 6.87 6.79
C LEU A 314 -13.20 7.93 6.23
N THR A 315 -12.21 7.48 5.46
CA THR A 315 -11.25 8.35 4.78
C THR A 315 -11.44 8.29 3.27
N PRO A 316 -11.11 9.36 2.54
CA PRO A 316 -11.06 9.33 1.08
C PRO A 316 -10.14 8.22 0.56
N VAL A 317 -10.47 7.67 -0.60
CA VAL A 317 -9.62 6.72 -1.32
C VAL A 317 -8.72 7.52 -2.27
N GLU A 318 -7.42 7.24 -2.28
CA GLU A 318 -6.44 7.94 -3.12
C GLU A 318 -6.86 8.03 -4.60
N MET A 319 -6.58 9.17 -5.23
CA MET A 319 -6.88 9.49 -6.64
C MET A 319 -8.38 9.38 -7.02
N ARG A 320 -9.28 9.55 -6.03
CA ARG A 320 -10.73 9.52 -6.23
C ARG A 320 -11.39 10.69 -5.52
N LEU A 321 -11.59 11.83 -6.23
CA LEU A 321 -12.10 13.10 -5.69
C LEU A 321 -11.32 13.59 -4.46
N GLU A 322 -10.00 13.37 -4.47
CA GLU A 322 -9.10 13.78 -3.38
C GLU A 322 -8.95 15.31 -3.38
N MET A 323 -9.27 15.95 -2.26
CA MET A 323 -9.12 17.40 -2.10
C MET A 323 -7.78 17.73 -1.46
N ASN A 324 -6.99 18.57 -2.11
CA ASN A 324 -5.71 19.05 -1.62
C ASN A 324 -5.63 20.59 -1.75
N GLU A 325 -4.89 21.23 -0.84
CA GLU A 325 -4.51 22.62 -1.04
C GLU A 325 -3.57 22.72 -2.24
N GLY A 326 -3.93 23.56 -3.21
CA GLY A 326 -3.13 23.86 -4.38
C GLY A 326 -2.18 25.05 -4.18
N ILE A 327 -1.28 25.26 -5.16
CA ILE A 327 -0.43 26.46 -5.23
C ILE A 327 -1.31 27.72 -5.32
N ASN A 328 -0.76 28.88 -4.95
CA ASN A 328 -1.37 30.21 -5.13
C ASN A 328 -2.83 30.30 -4.65
N ASN A 329 -3.13 29.72 -3.49
CA ASN A 329 -4.47 29.67 -2.90
C ASN A 329 -5.52 28.97 -3.81
N CYS A 330 -5.09 27.97 -4.58
CA CYS A 330 -5.99 27.11 -5.33
C CYS A 330 -6.46 25.94 -4.48
N LEU A 331 -7.64 25.40 -4.80
CA LEU A 331 -8.10 24.09 -4.33
C LEU A 331 -7.86 23.08 -5.44
N LEU A 332 -7.13 22.01 -5.18
CA LEU A 332 -6.90 20.93 -6.12
C LEU A 332 -7.79 19.73 -5.82
N ILE A 333 -8.62 19.35 -6.78
CA ILE A 333 -9.44 18.12 -6.72
C ILE A 333 -8.84 17.11 -7.69
N ASN A 334 -8.26 16.04 -7.17
CA ASN A 334 -7.63 14.99 -7.97
C ASN A 334 -8.58 13.79 -8.13
N ASP A 335 -9.02 13.55 -9.37
CA ASP A 335 -9.83 12.40 -9.78
C ASP A 335 -9.32 11.85 -11.12
N SER A 336 -8.01 11.57 -11.18
CA SER A 336 -7.28 11.25 -12.41
C SER A 336 -7.08 9.76 -12.68
N TYR A 337 -7.94 8.89 -12.15
CA TYR A 337 -7.82 7.44 -12.35
C TYR A 337 -8.61 6.90 -13.54
N SER A 338 -9.80 7.41 -13.77
CA SER A 338 -10.69 6.97 -14.86
C SER A 338 -11.48 8.14 -15.42
N LEU A 339 -11.80 8.08 -16.71
CA LEU A 339 -12.57 9.12 -17.39
C LEU A 339 -13.66 8.50 -18.27
N ASP A 340 -14.90 8.82 -17.94
CA ASP A 340 -16.12 8.62 -18.75
C ASP A 340 -17.09 9.77 -18.47
N LEU A 341 -18.13 9.97 -19.31
CA LEU A 341 -19.05 11.10 -19.18
C LEU A 341 -19.78 11.14 -17.84
N ASN A 342 -20.15 9.98 -17.27
CA ASN A 342 -20.81 9.94 -15.99
C ASN A 342 -19.87 10.29 -14.84
N SER A 343 -18.65 9.72 -14.84
CA SER A 343 -17.63 10.06 -13.84
C SER A 343 -17.19 11.52 -13.93
N LEU A 344 -17.15 12.09 -15.14
CA LEU A 344 -16.91 13.52 -15.35
C LEU A 344 -18.05 14.34 -14.76
N SER A 345 -19.33 13.98 -15.02
CA SER A 345 -20.47 14.70 -14.46
C SER A 345 -20.44 14.71 -12.94
N ILE A 346 -20.14 13.58 -12.29
CA ILE A 346 -20.00 13.47 -10.83
C ILE A 346 -18.90 14.38 -10.31
N ALA A 347 -17.73 14.39 -10.96
CA ALA A 347 -16.60 15.23 -10.56
C ALA A 347 -16.89 16.72 -10.75
N LEU A 348 -17.61 17.09 -11.81
CA LEU A 348 -18.06 18.45 -12.06
C LEU A 348 -19.14 18.90 -11.07
N ASP A 349 -20.07 18.01 -10.68
CA ASP A 349 -21.04 18.28 -9.62
C ASP A 349 -20.33 18.55 -8.29
N PHE A 350 -19.29 17.78 -7.96
CA PHE A 350 -18.45 18.01 -6.79
C PHE A 350 -17.76 19.39 -6.85
N LEU A 351 -17.13 19.73 -7.97
CA LEU A 351 -16.51 21.04 -8.17
C LEU A 351 -17.53 22.20 -8.12
N GLN A 352 -18.79 21.96 -8.52
CA GLN A 352 -19.85 22.97 -8.48
C GLN A 352 -20.25 23.37 -7.06
N HIS A 353 -20.19 22.43 -6.11
CA HIS A 353 -20.50 22.67 -4.69
C HIS A 353 -19.37 23.37 -3.94
N GLU A 354 -18.21 23.57 -4.57
CA GLU A 354 -17.15 24.40 -4.02
C GLU A 354 -17.53 25.89 -4.19
N HIS A 355 -17.73 26.57 -3.04
CA HIS A 355 -18.25 27.96 -2.99
C HIS A 355 -17.17 28.99 -2.64
N GLN A 356 -15.97 28.55 -2.22
CA GLN A 356 -14.91 29.46 -1.80
C GLN A 356 -14.15 30.08 -2.99
N HIS A 357 -14.16 29.41 -4.16
CA HIS A 357 -13.44 29.84 -5.35
C HIS A 357 -14.43 30.09 -6.50
N PHE A 358 -14.44 31.32 -7.02
CA PHE A 358 -15.33 31.69 -8.14
C PHE A 358 -14.86 31.13 -9.47
N ASN A 359 -13.52 31.05 -9.69
CA ASN A 359 -12.96 30.49 -10.90
C ASN A 359 -12.79 28.97 -10.78
N LYS A 360 -13.19 28.25 -11.82
CA LYS A 360 -13.15 26.80 -11.87
C LYS A 360 -12.42 26.33 -13.11
N THR A 361 -11.31 25.67 -12.94
CA THR A 361 -10.49 25.09 -14.02
C THR A 361 -10.69 23.58 -14.08
N LEU A 362 -10.95 23.06 -15.27
CA LEU A 362 -10.94 21.64 -15.56
C LEU A 362 -9.68 21.27 -16.36
N ILE A 363 -8.86 20.35 -15.87
CA ILE A 363 -7.78 19.71 -16.62
C ILE A 363 -8.23 18.30 -16.93
N ILE A 364 -8.41 17.98 -18.23
CA ILE A 364 -9.02 16.73 -18.68
C ILE A 364 -8.17 16.05 -19.75
N SER A 365 -8.08 14.70 -19.72
CA SER A 365 -7.45 13.92 -20.77
C SER A 365 -8.44 13.51 -21.88
N ASP A 366 -7.94 12.87 -22.95
CA ASP A 366 -8.80 12.18 -23.89
C ASP A 366 -9.64 11.11 -23.22
N PHE A 367 -10.87 10.95 -23.71
CA PHE A 367 -11.73 9.82 -23.36
C PHE A 367 -11.28 8.58 -24.15
N LEU A 368 -11.35 7.43 -23.49
CA LEU A 368 -10.95 6.17 -24.08
C LEU A 368 -12.13 5.21 -24.12
N GLN A 369 -12.26 4.46 -25.22
CA GLN A 369 -13.24 3.36 -25.35
C GLN A 369 -14.70 3.77 -25.07
N THR A 370 -15.17 4.83 -25.65
CA THR A 370 -16.53 5.39 -25.41
C THR A 370 -17.60 4.81 -26.33
N GLY A 371 -17.23 4.27 -27.48
CA GLY A 371 -18.17 3.79 -28.50
C GLY A 371 -19.01 4.91 -29.19
N VAL A 372 -18.73 6.16 -28.87
CA VAL A 372 -19.38 7.34 -29.45
C VAL A 372 -18.39 8.05 -30.37
N PRO A 373 -18.81 8.59 -31.54
CA PRO A 373 -17.95 9.39 -32.40
C PRO A 373 -17.37 10.59 -31.62
N ASP A 374 -16.10 10.90 -31.81
CA ASP A 374 -15.40 11.96 -31.06
C ASP A 374 -16.12 13.32 -31.14
N SER A 375 -16.62 13.72 -32.30
CA SER A 375 -17.34 14.97 -32.48
C SER A 375 -18.63 15.06 -31.64
N GLU A 376 -19.36 13.98 -31.49
CA GLU A 376 -20.56 13.91 -30.67
C GLU A 376 -20.17 13.90 -29.17
N LEU A 377 -19.19 13.08 -28.79
CA LEU A 377 -18.68 12.97 -27.43
C LEU A 377 -18.20 14.32 -26.91
N TYR A 378 -17.30 14.99 -27.66
CA TYR A 378 -16.74 16.28 -27.21
C TYR A 378 -17.73 17.43 -27.25
N THR A 379 -18.80 17.33 -28.07
CA THR A 379 -19.95 18.24 -27.98
C THR A 379 -20.71 18.05 -26.67
N GLN A 380 -20.95 16.80 -26.23
CA GLN A 380 -21.57 16.52 -24.92
C GLN A 380 -20.70 16.99 -23.76
N VAL A 381 -19.38 16.79 -23.85
CA VAL A 381 -18.43 17.27 -22.84
C VAL A 381 -18.46 18.78 -22.73
N ALA A 382 -18.47 19.49 -23.87
CA ALA A 382 -18.56 20.96 -23.91
C ALA A 382 -19.86 21.47 -23.27
N GLN A 383 -20.99 20.82 -23.53
CA GLN A 383 -22.27 21.14 -22.90
C GLN A 383 -22.25 20.95 -21.39
N LEU A 384 -21.65 19.84 -20.90
CA LEU A 384 -21.48 19.57 -19.47
C LEU A 384 -20.62 20.64 -18.79
N ILE A 385 -19.51 21.03 -19.42
CA ILE A 385 -18.61 22.08 -18.92
C ILE A 385 -19.34 23.42 -18.81
N ALA A 386 -20.07 23.81 -19.85
CA ALA A 386 -20.84 25.05 -19.86
C ALA A 386 -21.94 25.08 -18.77
N GLN A 387 -22.68 23.98 -18.60
CA GLN A 387 -23.75 23.87 -17.58
C GLN A 387 -23.22 23.96 -16.16
N ARG A 388 -21.97 23.58 -15.90
CA ARG A 388 -21.34 23.55 -14.57
C ARG A 388 -20.48 24.77 -14.24
N GLY A 389 -20.45 25.75 -15.13
CA GLY A 389 -19.77 27.02 -14.87
C GLY A 389 -18.24 26.90 -14.81
N ILE A 390 -17.65 26.04 -15.62
CA ILE A 390 -16.20 25.96 -15.77
C ILE A 390 -15.71 27.19 -16.54
N THR A 391 -14.77 27.91 -15.94
CA THR A 391 -14.21 29.13 -16.50
C THR A 391 -13.01 28.87 -17.40
N ARG A 392 -12.25 27.80 -17.14
CA ARG A 392 -11.07 27.44 -17.92
C ARG A 392 -11.01 25.92 -18.16
N LEU A 393 -10.62 25.53 -19.36
CA LEU A 393 -10.40 24.14 -19.76
C LEU A 393 -8.95 23.94 -20.20
N ILE A 394 -8.31 22.88 -19.72
CA ILE A 394 -7.04 22.39 -20.26
C ILE A 394 -7.27 20.96 -20.73
N GLY A 395 -7.23 20.77 -22.04
CA GLY A 395 -7.38 19.46 -22.68
C GLY A 395 -6.02 18.85 -23.00
N VAL A 396 -5.84 17.58 -22.64
CA VAL A 396 -4.59 16.83 -22.85
C VAL A 396 -4.88 15.56 -23.64
N GLY A 397 -4.37 15.50 -24.85
CA GLY A 397 -4.50 14.37 -25.74
C GLY A 397 -4.78 14.75 -27.20
N PRO A 398 -4.45 13.87 -28.15
CA PRO A 398 -4.64 14.15 -29.57
C PRO A 398 -6.11 14.31 -30.00
N ALA A 399 -7.04 13.58 -29.38
CA ALA A 399 -8.46 13.68 -29.73
C ALA A 399 -9.07 15.02 -29.28
N LEU A 400 -8.73 15.50 -28.06
CA LEU A 400 -9.11 16.84 -27.59
C LEU A 400 -8.49 17.95 -28.47
N CYS A 401 -7.23 17.81 -28.86
CA CYS A 401 -6.58 18.75 -29.78
C CYS A 401 -7.30 18.82 -31.14
N HIS A 402 -7.78 17.67 -31.65
CA HIS A 402 -8.51 17.62 -32.92
C HIS A 402 -9.91 18.26 -32.83
N ASN A 403 -10.58 18.07 -31.68
CA ASN A 403 -11.95 18.57 -31.46
C ASN A 403 -12.03 19.90 -30.70
N LYS A 404 -10.94 20.69 -30.66
CA LYS A 404 -10.87 21.97 -29.95
C LYS A 404 -11.97 22.96 -30.29
N SER A 405 -12.54 22.89 -31.49
CA SER A 405 -13.63 23.77 -31.95
C SER A 405 -14.94 23.57 -31.15
N CYS A 406 -15.13 22.42 -30.50
CA CYS A 406 -16.29 22.17 -29.65
C CYS A 406 -16.29 23.03 -28.36
N PHE A 407 -15.15 23.57 -27.96
CA PHE A 407 -14.94 24.30 -26.71
C PHE A 407 -14.75 25.81 -26.90
N ALA A 408 -15.34 26.38 -27.94
CA ALA A 408 -15.17 27.81 -28.28
C ALA A 408 -15.72 28.80 -27.24
N ASP A 409 -16.66 28.33 -26.38
CA ASP A 409 -17.35 29.17 -25.39
C ASP A 409 -16.63 29.18 -24.00
N VAL A 410 -15.47 28.54 -23.88
CA VAL A 410 -14.66 28.50 -22.65
C VAL A 410 -13.21 28.89 -22.96
N GLU A 411 -12.52 29.54 -22.02
CA GLU A 411 -11.07 29.75 -22.13
C GLU A 411 -10.38 28.40 -22.16
N ALA A 412 -9.82 27.96 -23.30
CA ALA A 412 -9.31 26.61 -23.46
C ALA A 412 -7.88 26.58 -23.99
N LEU A 413 -7.06 25.70 -23.43
CA LEU A 413 -5.72 25.34 -23.91
C LEU A 413 -5.68 23.84 -24.18
N PHE A 414 -4.94 23.45 -25.22
CA PHE A 414 -4.84 22.04 -25.61
C PHE A 414 -3.40 21.63 -25.84
N TYR A 415 -3.05 20.45 -25.27
CA TYR A 415 -1.72 19.85 -25.37
C TYR A 415 -1.84 18.40 -25.88
N PRO A 416 -0.95 17.97 -26.79
CA PRO A 416 -1.02 16.62 -27.36
C PRO A 416 -0.65 15.50 -26.35
N SER A 417 0.10 15.83 -25.29
CA SER A 417 0.48 14.89 -24.23
C SER A 417 0.70 15.61 -22.90
N THR A 418 0.77 14.85 -21.83
CA THR A 418 1.09 15.36 -20.47
C THR A 418 2.47 15.96 -20.42
N GLU A 419 3.48 15.35 -21.05
CA GLU A 419 4.85 15.88 -21.12
C GLU A 419 4.89 17.26 -21.77
N GLN A 420 4.15 17.45 -22.88
CA GLN A 420 4.07 18.74 -23.57
C GLN A 420 3.37 19.77 -22.66
N MET A 421 2.32 19.38 -21.96
CA MET A 421 1.66 20.26 -20.99
C MET A 421 2.63 20.67 -19.87
N LEU A 422 3.38 19.73 -19.30
CA LEU A 422 4.33 20.01 -18.23
C LEU A 422 5.45 20.95 -18.66
N HIS A 423 5.84 20.90 -19.94
CA HIS A 423 6.88 21.77 -20.51
C HIS A 423 6.36 23.17 -20.84
N ASP A 424 5.17 23.30 -21.45
CA ASP A 424 4.70 24.54 -22.09
C ASP A 424 3.68 25.32 -21.24
N CYS A 425 3.04 24.67 -20.24
CA CYS A 425 2.04 25.32 -19.40
C CYS A 425 2.71 26.15 -18.28
N ASP A 426 2.34 27.43 -18.20
CA ASP A 426 2.72 28.28 -17.08
C ASP A 426 1.81 27.99 -15.87
N PHE A 427 2.30 27.23 -14.92
CA PHE A 427 1.57 26.86 -13.70
C PHE A 427 1.36 28.04 -12.75
N ASN A 428 2.09 29.16 -12.87
CA ASN A 428 1.90 30.35 -12.03
C ASN A 428 0.61 31.12 -12.38
N ARG A 429 0.01 30.82 -13.53
CA ARG A 429 -1.28 31.40 -13.93
C ARG A 429 -2.47 30.93 -13.08
N PHE A 430 -2.34 29.78 -12.39
CA PHE A 430 -3.40 29.29 -11.52
C PHE A 430 -3.36 30.05 -10.18
N GLN A 431 -4.41 30.83 -9.89
CA GLN A 431 -4.50 31.66 -8.70
C GLN A 431 -5.95 31.78 -8.22
N ASN A 432 -6.20 31.52 -6.93
CA ASN A 432 -7.52 31.66 -6.28
C ASN A 432 -8.64 30.93 -7.05
N GLU A 433 -8.39 29.72 -7.52
CA GLU A 433 -9.33 28.92 -8.30
C GLU A 433 -9.42 27.46 -7.81
N ALA A 434 -10.54 26.81 -8.10
CA ALA A 434 -10.69 25.38 -7.87
C ALA A 434 -10.31 24.62 -9.16
N ILE A 435 -9.37 23.70 -9.05
CA ILE A 435 -8.80 22.96 -10.20
C ILE A 435 -9.22 21.49 -10.05
N LEU A 436 -9.97 20.98 -11.02
CA LEU A 436 -10.29 19.55 -11.13
C LEU A 436 -9.35 18.89 -12.14
N LEU A 437 -8.60 17.89 -11.67
CA LEU A 437 -7.83 16.98 -12.52
C LEU A 437 -8.69 15.74 -12.81
N LYS A 438 -9.00 15.49 -14.07
CA LYS A 438 -9.81 14.35 -14.50
C LYS A 438 -9.21 13.70 -15.74
N GLY A 439 -8.66 12.51 -15.60
CA GLY A 439 -7.98 11.85 -16.71
C GLY A 439 -7.97 10.33 -16.64
N ALA A 440 -7.72 9.68 -17.79
CA ALA A 440 -7.44 8.26 -17.82
C ALA A 440 -6.00 7.99 -17.35
N ARG A 441 -5.78 6.89 -16.66
CA ARG A 441 -4.51 6.52 -16.01
C ARG A 441 -3.29 6.63 -16.92
N MET A 442 -3.43 6.33 -18.22
CA MET A 442 -2.31 6.40 -19.16
C MET A 442 -1.77 7.81 -19.41
N PHE A 443 -2.51 8.86 -19.00
CA PHE A 443 -2.06 10.26 -19.12
C PHE A 443 -1.28 10.75 -17.89
N GLU A 444 -1.09 9.91 -16.87
CA GLU A 444 -0.21 10.16 -15.73
C GLU A 444 -0.41 11.53 -15.06
N PHE A 445 -1.67 11.93 -14.85
CA PHE A 445 -2.01 13.24 -14.28
C PHE A 445 -1.54 13.42 -12.82
N GLU A 446 -1.08 12.37 -12.17
CA GLU A 446 -0.36 12.46 -10.90
C GLU A 446 0.90 13.35 -11.01
N LYS A 447 1.54 13.42 -12.19
CA LYS A 447 2.66 14.34 -12.44
C LYS A 447 2.19 15.81 -12.40
N VAL A 448 1.00 16.09 -12.95
CA VAL A 448 0.38 17.42 -12.94
C VAL A 448 -0.08 17.78 -11.53
N ALA A 449 -0.71 16.82 -10.82
CA ALA A 449 -1.16 17.00 -9.43
C ALA A 449 -0.01 17.41 -8.52
N LYS A 450 1.15 16.76 -8.64
CA LYS A 450 2.36 17.09 -7.86
C LYS A 450 2.84 18.53 -8.04
N LEU A 451 2.67 19.12 -9.23
CA LEU A 451 3.06 20.51 -9.48
C LEU A 451 2.03 21.52 -8.97
N LEU A 452 0.74 21.17 -9.06
CA LEU A 452 -0.36 22.03 -8.62
C LEU A 452 -0.65 21.94 -7.11
N GLN A 453 -0.22 20.89 -6.45
CA GLN A 453 -0.40 20.72 -5.00
C GLN A 453 0.48 21.71 -4.23
N ARG A 454 -0.12 22.44 -3.28
CA ARG A 454 0.62 23.31 -2.37
C ARG A 454 1.59 22.47 -1.53
N LYS A 455 2.86 22.72 -1.71
CA LYS A 455 3.89 22.18 -0.83
C LYS A 455 3.93 23.09 0.39
N SER A 456 3.42 22.64 1.51
CA SER A 456 3.52 23.38 2.77
C SER A 456 4.96 23.51 3.25
N HIS A 457 5.83 22.59 2.83
CA HIS A 457 7.28 22.62 3.00
C HIS A 457 7.93 22.07 1.73
N GLU A 458 9.01 22.75 1.27
CA GLU A 458 9.84 22.26 0.15
C GLU A 458 10.76 21.12 0.58
N THR A 459 10.93 20.92 1.92
CA THR A 459 11.67 19.81 2.49
C THR A 459 10.75 18.58 2.57
N ILE A 460 11.11 17.53 1.85
CA ILE A 460 10.37 16.26 1.77
C ILE A 460 11.31 15.07 1.94
N MET A 461 10.77 14.00 2.45
CA MET A 461 11.42 12.68 2.45
C MET A 461 10.74 11.81 1.39
N GLU A 462 11.43 11.57 0.31
CA GLU A 462 11.02 10.65 -0.75
C GLU A 462 11.27 9.21 -0.29
N VAL A 463 10.28 8.33 -0.45
CA VAL A 463 10.35 6.92 -0.06
C VAL A 463 10.04 6.05 -1.27
N ASN A 464 11.04 5.33 -1.74
CA ASN A 464 10.93 4.40 -2.87
C ASN A 464 10.52 3.02 -2.38
N LEU A 465 9.25 2.67 -2.56
CA LEU A 465 8.72 1.37 -2.14
C LEU A 465 9.26 0.21 -2.99
N ASP A 466 9.56 0.43 -4.26
CA ASP A 466 10.16 -0.62 -5.12
C ASP A 466 11.61 -0.93 -4.72
N ALA A 467 12.37 0.10 -4.31
CA ALA A 467 13.69 -0.10 -3.72
C ALA A 467 13.61 -0.94 -2.44
N MET A 468 12.60 -0.68 -1.59
CA MET A 468 12.37 -1.46 -0.38
C MET A 468 12.01 -2.91 -0.70
N ILE A 469 11.14 -3.15 -1.68
CA ILE A 469 10.78 -4.50 -2.11
C ILE A 469 11.97 -5.21 -2.76
N HIS A 470 12.81 -4.50 -3.52
CA HIS A 470 14.07 -5.05 -4.00
C HIS A 470 14.95 -5.55 -2.84
N ASN A 471 15.12 -4.75 -1.80
CA ASN A 471 15.91 -5.11 -0.62
C ASN A 471 15.28 -6.29 0.14
N LEU A 472 13.96 -6.29 0.31
CA LEU A 472 13.24 -7.42 0.88
C LEU A 472 13.55 -8.72 0.13
N ASN A 473 13.47 -8.68 -1.20
CA ASN A 473 13.73 -9.85 -2.05
C ASN A 473 15.20 -10.29 -2.03
N PHE A 474 16.12 -9.34 -1.94
CA PHE A 474 17.54 -9.65 -1.72
C PHE A 474 17.73 -10.49 -0.44
N TYR A 475 17.17 -10.07 0.68
CA TYR A 475 17.27 -10.83 1.93
C TYR A 475 16.50 -12.16 1.86
N ARG A 476 15.32 -12.19 1.24
CA ARG A 476 14.58 -13.44 1.01
C ARG A 476 15.36 -14.48 0.23
N SER A 477 16.13 -14.07 -0.77
CA SER A 477 16.97 -14.99 -1.55
C SER A 477 18.09 -15.65 -0.73
N ARG A 478 18.36 -15.16 0.47
CA ARG A 478 19.38 -15.65 1.41
C ARG A 478 18.81 -16.43 2.58
N ILE A 479 17.50 -16.54 2.65
CA ILE A 479 16.80 -17.27 3.71
C ILE A 479 16.53 -18.70 3.23
N ASN A 480 16.69 -19.66 4.11
CA ASN A 480 16.39 -21.07 3.83
C ASN A 480 14.90 -21.26 3.52
N PRO A 481 14.56 -22.19 2.63
CA PRO A 481 13.16 -22.56 2.43
C PRO A 481 12.46 -22.95 3.74
N GLY A 482 11.31 -22.30 4.01
CA GLY A 482 10.53 -22.54 5.23
C GLY A 482 10.86 -21.62 6.42
N THR A 483 12.00 -20.93 6.41
CA THR A 483 12.29 -19.89 7.41
C THR A 483 11.43 -18.65 7.17
N LYS A 484 10.71 -18.20 8.20
CA LYS A 484 9.84 -17.01 8.15
C LYS A 484 10.64 -15.71 8.18
N LEU A 485 10.05 -14.65 7.65
CA LEU A 485 10.64 -13.32 7.66
C LEU A 485 9.76 -12.34 8.45
N MET A 486 10.33 -11.77 9.51
CA MET A 486 9.75 -10.70 10.32
C MET A 486 10.38 -9.36 9.91
N ALA A 487 9.57 -8.39 9.50
CA ALA A 487 10.04 -7.06 9.12
C ALA A 487 9.85 -6.05 10.26
N MET A 488 10.90 -5.25 10.51
CA MET A 488 10.89 -4.24 11.56
C MET A 488 10.32 -2.94 11.01
N VAL A 489 9.16 -2.52 11.50
CA VAL A 489 8.46 -1.27 11.09
C VAL A 489 8.32 -0.27 12.25
N LYS A 490 9.09 -0.46 13.33
CA LYS A 490 9.15 0.44 14.48
C LYS A 490 9.67 1.83 14.13
N ALA A 491 9.42 2.81 14.99
CA ALA A 491 9.81 4.21 14.80
C ALA A 491 9.36 4.76 13.45
N SER A 492 8.07 4.58 13.11
CA SER A 492 7.50 4.93 11.80
C SER A 492 8.28 4.33 10.64
N SER A 493 8.57 3.02 10.71
CA SER A 493 9.36 2.29 9.70
C SER A 493 10.71 2.97 9.44
N TYR A 494 11.46 3.19 10.51
CA TYR A 494 12.76 3.90 10.47
C TYR A 494 12.64 5.29 9.81
N GLY A 495 11.56 6.00 10.11
CA GLY A 495 11.28 7.33 9.56
C GLY A 495 10.61 7.32 8.18
N ALA A 496 10.55 6.19 7.48
CA ALA A 496 10.00 6.09 6.13
C ALA A 496 8.46 6.18 6.06
N GLY A 497 7.76 6.14 7.22
CA GLY A 497 6.29 6.18 7.29
C GLY A 497 5.71 4.87 7.80
N LYS A 498 4.45 4.87 8.19
CA LYS A 498 3.86 3.75 8.94
C LYS A 498 3.04 2.82 8.04
N VAL A 499 1.91 3.32 7.56
CA VAL A 499 0.87 2.50 6.92
C VAL A 499 1.27 2.04 5.53
N GLU A 500 1.84 2.94 4.72
CA GLU A 500 2.23 2.67 3.34
C GLU A 500 3.32 1.60 3.27
N VAL A 501 4.32 1.69 4.16
CA VAL A 501 5.39 0.69 4.27
C VAL A 501 4.82 -0.67 4.72
N ALA A 502 4.02 -0.69 5.78
CA ALA A 502 3.42 -1.92 6.30
C ALA A 502 2.48 -2.57 5.26
N SER A 503 1.71 -1.77 4.52
CA SER A 503 0.84 -2.24 3.44
C SER A 503 1.64 -2.86 2.29
N ALA A 504 2.76 -2.21 1.89
CA ALA A 504 3.65 -2.76 0.87
C ALA A 504 4.26 -4.10 1.32
N LEU A 505 4.68 -4.21 2.59
CA LEU A 505 5.23 -5.44 3.15
C LEU A 505 4.18 -6.56 3.26
N GLN A 506 2.96 -6.23 3.69
CA GLN A 506 1.83 -7.17 3.73
C GLN A 506 1.51 -7.68 2.33
N PHE A 507 1.43 -6.79 1.35
CA PHE A 507 1.19 -7.15 -0.05
C PHE A 507 2.30 -8.08 -0.61
N ASN A 508 3.53 -7.89 -0.15
CA ASN A 508 4.68 -8.72 -0.53
C ASN A 508 4.90 -9.91 0.41
N HIS A 509 3.87 -10.37 1.14
CA HIS A 509 3.85 -11.61 1.92
C HIS A 509 5.03 -11.75 2.92
N VAL A 510 5.25 -10.72 3.72
CA VAL A 510 6.08 -10.83 4.92
C VAL A 510 5.28 -11.60 5.97
N ASP A 511 5.93 -12.49 6.73
CA ASP A 511 5.23 -13.34 7.70
C ASP A 511 4.82 -12.60 8.98
N TYR A 512 5.65 -11.63 9.42
CA TYR A 512 5.47 -10.88 10.65
C TYR A 512 5.88 -9.42 10.49
N LEU A 513 5.24 -8.55 11.25
CA LEU A 513 5.70 -7.19 11.48
C LEU A 513 6.12 -7.02 12.95
N THR A 514 7.02 -6.07 13.21
CA THR A 514 7.43 -5.74 14.57
C THR A 514 7.44 -4.23 14.78
N VAL A 515 6.80 -3.80 15.84
CA VAL A 515 6.75 -2.40 16.31
C VAL A 515 7.45 -2.24 17.66
N ALA A 516 7.78 -1.03 18.05
CA ALA A 516 8.37 -0.77 19.37
C ALA A 516 7.30 -0.76 20.47
N TYR A 517 6.19 -0.07 20.24
CA TYR A 517 5.12 0.16 21.21
C TYR A 517 3.76 -0.24 20.64
N ALA A 518 2.79 -0.46 21.53
CA ALA A 518 1.46 -0.93 21.15
C ALA A 518 0.68 0.08 20.28
N ASP A 519 0.84 1.37 20.50
CA ASP A 519 0.19 2.44 19.73
C ASP A 519 0.55 2.39 18.24
N GLU A 520 1.82 2.06 17.89
CA GLU A 520 2.23 1.83 16.50
C GLU A 520 1.46 0.63 15.90
N GLY A 521 1.34 -0.48 16.63
CA GLY A 521 0.60 -1.67 16.20
C GLY A 521 -0.90 -1.41 16.06
N VAL A 522 -1.48 -0.66 16.98
CA VAL A 522 -2.89 -0.23 16.92
C VAL A 522 -3.17 0.59 15.68
N GLU A 523 -2.28 1.53 15.35
CA GLU A 523 -2.40 2.35 14.15
C GLU A 523 -2.36 1.48 12.89
N LEU A 524 -1.45 0.51 12.80
CA LEU A 524 -1.38 -0.44 11.69
C LEU A 524 -2.67 -1.28 11.58
N ARG A 525 -3.19 -1.81 12.69
CA ARG A 525 -4.45 -2.55 12.70
C ARG A 525 -5.62 -1.73 12.20
N ARG A 526 -5.74 -0.47 12.65
CA ARG A 526 -6.81 0.45 12.21
C ARG A 526 -6.76 0.77 10.73
N ASN A 527 -5.59 0.61 10.10
CA ASN A 527 -5.36 0.83 8.68
C ASN A 527 -5.31 -0.48 7.86
N GLY A 528 -5.86 -1.58 8.36
CA GLY A 528 -6.06 -2.81 7.59
C GLY A 528 -4.85 -3.73 7.50
N ILE A 529 -3.87 -3.61 8.38
CA ILE A 529 -2.78 -4.57 8.48
C ILE A 529 -3.22 -5.79 9.30
N HIS A 530 -3.18 -6.97 8.70
CA HIS A 530 -3.65 -8.22 9.30
C HIS A 530 -2.52 -9.18 9.71
N LEU A 531 -1.31 -8.94 9.22
CA LEU A 531 -0.14 -9.74 9.61
C LEU A 531 0.01 -9.80 11.13
N PRO A 532 0.53 -10.88 11.72
CA PRO A 532 0.94 -10.88 13.11
C PRO A 532 1.87 -9.70 13.41
N ILE A 533 1.63 -8.98 14.50
CA ILE A 533 2.43 -7.81 14.90
C ILE A 533 2.99 -8.04 16.29
N MET A 534 4.29 -8.15 16.37
CA MET A 534 5.03 -8.25 17.63
C MET A 534 5.29 -6.84 18.22
N VAL A 535 5.05 -6.68 19.51
CA VAL A 535 5.34 -5.46 20.29
C VAL A 535 6.54 -5.70 21.19
N MET A 536 7.66 -5.01 20.93
CA MET A 536 8.93 -5.21 21.61
C MET A 536 8.96 -4.66 23.05
N ASN A 537 8.23 -3.56 23.30
CA ASN A 537 8.18 -2.91 24.61
C ASN A 537 6.73 -2.80 25.08
N PRO A 538 6.09 -3.88 25.53
CA PRO A 538 4.73 -3.82 26.04
C PRO A 538 4.73 -3.11 27.41
N GLU A 539 3.95 -2.04 27.49
CA GLU A 539 3.75 -1.29 28.74
C GLU A 539 2.42 -1.69 29.36
N GLU A 540 2.35 -1.73 30.71
CA GLU A 540 1.14 -2.11 31.44
C GLU A 540 -0.09 -1.29 31.04
N ALA A 541 0.09 0.01 30.78
CA ALA A 541 -0.96 0.90 30.32
C ALA A 541 -1.53 0.54 28.94
N SER A 542 -0.79 -0.21 28.14
CA SER A 542 -1.18 -0.61 26.78
C SER A 542 -1.75 -2.03 26.66
N PHE A 543 -1.80 -2.80 27.74
CA PHE A 543 -2.23 -4.19 27.69
C PHE A 543 -3.66 -4.38 27.18
N ASP A 544 -4.57 -3.46 27.48
CA ASP A 544 -5.93 -3.48 26.93
C ASP A 544 -5.95 -3.35 25.41
N ASP A 545 -5.11 -2.46 24.88
CA ASP A 545 -4.98 -2.29 23.43
C ASP A 545 -4.28 -3.50 22.80
N ILE A 546 -3.28 -4.09 23.44
CA ILE A 546 -2.61 -5.31 22.96
C ILE A 546 -3.64 -6.44 22.80
N VAL A 547 -4.49 -6.68 23.82
CA VAL A 547 -5.52 -7.72 23.76
C VAL A 547 -6.57 -7.36 22.70
N LYS A 548 -7.14 -6.15 22.75
CA LYS A 548 -8.20 -5.71 21.84
C LYS A 548 -7.83 -5.74 20.36
N TYR A 549 -6.59 -5.39 20.03
CA TYR A 549 -6.10 -5.35 18.65
C TYR A 549 -5.31 -6.59 18.25
N ARG A 550 -5.29 -7.62 19.12
CA ARG A 550 -4.60 -8.90 18.90
C ARG A 550 -3.15 -8.68 18.47
N LEU A 551 -2.44 -7.89 19.25
CA LEU A 551 -0.99 -7.71 19.13
C LEU A 551 -0.29 -8.76 19.97
N GLU A 552 0.94 -9.13 19.61
CA GLU A 552 1.70 -10.20 20.24
C GLU A 552 2.86 -9.59 21.06
N PRO A 553 2.76 -9.49 22.40
CA PRO A 553 3.78 -8.80 23.19
C PRO A 553 5.01 -9.66 23.42
N ASP A 554 6.17 -8.99 23.52
CA ASP A 554 7.40 -9.52 24.06
C ASP A 554 7.29 -9.70 25.58
N ILE A 555 7.67 -10.85 26.07
CA ILE A 555 7.72 -11.19 27.49
C ILE A 555 9.18 -11.41 27.88
N TYR A 556 9.74 -10.42 28.54
CA TYR A 556 11.15 -10.38 28.90
C TYR A 556 11.40 -10.48 30.42
N SER A 557 10.35 -10.59 31.24
CA SER A 557 10.47 -10.73 32.70
C SER A 557 9.23 -11.37 33.32
N PHE A 558 9.40 -11.98 34.52
CA PHE A 558 8.28 -12.54 35.29
C PHE A 558 7.23 -11.51 35.66
N ARG A 559 7.62 -10.25 35.89
CA ARG A 559 6.69 -9.17 36.19
C ARG A 559 5.73 -8.92 35.00
N ILE A 560 6.27 -8.81 33.78
CA ILE A 560 5.46 -8.57 32.56
C ILE A 560 4.57 -9.80 32.29
N LEU A 561 5.11 -11.02 32.43
CA LEU A 561 4.35 -12.26 32.28
C LEU A 561 3.11 -12.29 33.19
N GLU A 562 3.31 -12.01 34.49
CA GLU A 562 2.24 -12.04 35.48
C GLU A 562 1.18 -10.96 35.20
N LEU A 563 1.60 -9.71 35.01
CA LEU A 563 0.68 -8.58 34.78
C LEU A 563 -0.12 -8.75 33.48
N PHE A 564 0.54 -9.20 32.41
CA PHE A 564 -0.14 -9.43 31.14
C PHE A 564 -1.12 -10.60 31.23
N SER A 565 -0.73 -11.72 31.87
CA SER A 565 -1.63 -12.87 32.03
C SER A 565 -2.89 -12.53 32.84
N GLN A 566 -2.75 -11.71 33.90
CA GLN A 566 -3.88 -11.20 34.66
C GLN A 566 -4.83 -10.38 33.81
N ARG A 567 -4.27 -9.51 32.95
CA ARG A 567 -5.07 -8.70 32.03
C ARG A 567 -5.83 -9.55 31.00
N VAL A 568 -5.16 -10.51 30.36
CA VAL A 568 -5.77 -11.41 29.37
C VAL A 568 -6.93 -12.21 29.96
N ARG A 569 -6.81 -12.69 31.22
CA ARG A 569 -7.90 -13.39 31.92
C ARG A 569 -9.19 -12.58 32.03
N LEU A 570 -9.09 -11.26 32.16
CA LEU A 570 -10.27 -10.40 32.22
C LEU A 570 -11.07 -10.37 30.93
N TYR A 571 -10.42 -10.61 29.79
CA TYR A 571 -11.06 -10.66 28.48
C TYR A 571 -11.58 -12.05 28.11
N GLY A 572 -11.17 -13.11 28.85
CA GLY A 572 -11.57 -14.50 28.56
C GLY A 572 -11.01 -15.04 27.26
N GLU A 573 -9.94 -14.44 26.73
CA GLU A 573 -9.25 -14.84 25.49
C GLU A 573 -7.96 -15.59 25.79
N ARG A 574 -7.37 -16.19 24.75
CA ARG A 574 -6.02 -16.75 24.76
C ARG A 574 -5.14 -15.95 23.84
N MET A 575 -4.00 -15.44 24.34
CA MET A 575 -3.14 -14.52 23.58
C MET A 575 -1.79 -15.16 23.25
N ALA A 576 -1.30 -14.89 22.04
CA ALA A 576 0.04 -15.23 21.61
C ALA A 576 1.06 -14.29 22.26
N ILE A 577 2.21 -14.85 22.68
CA ILE A 577 3.32 -14.11 23.28
C ILE A 577 4.66 -14.56 22.68
N HIS A 578 5.66 -13.70 22.76
CA HIS A 578 7.05 -13.98 22.42
C HIS A 578 7.90 -13.94 23.69
N VAL A 579 8.84 -14.87 23.85
CA VAL A 579 9.71 -14.95 25.05
C VAL A 579 11.13 -14.54 24.65
N GLU A 580 11.68 -13.50 25.30
CA GLU A 580 13.03 -13.02 25.03
C GLU A 580 14.04 -13.60 26.03
N PHE A 581 15.15 -14.12 25.50
CA PHE A 581 16.33 -14.48 26.28
C PHE A 581 17.45 -13.44 26.13
N ASP A 582 18.08 -13.07 27.22
CA ASP A 582 19.30 -12.28 27.20
C ASP A 582 20.53 -13.18 27.08
N THR A 583 21.03 -13.34 25.89
CA THR A 583 22.23 -14.15 25.60
C THR A 583 23.54 -13.37 25.65
N GLY A 584 23.52 -12.13 26.12
CA GLY A 584 24.72 -11.33 26.34
C GLY A 584 24.66 -9.90 25.78
N MET A 585 23.49 -9.40 25.42
CA MET A 585 23.29 -7.99 25.07
C MET A 585 23.03 -7.13 26.33
N HIS A 586 22.51 -7.77 27.40
CA HIS A 586 22.19 -7.15 28.70
C HIS A 586 21.21 -5.96 28.59
N ARG A 587 20.20 -6.13 27.74
CA ARG A 587 19.13 -5.14 27.56
C ARG A 587 17.83 -5.60 28.22
N LEU A 588 17.19 -6.61 27.69
CA LEU A 588 15.99 -7.27 28.19
C LEU A 588 16.12 -8.78 28.00
N GLY A 589 15.26 -9.56 28.68
CA GLY A 589 15.18 -11.01 28.51
C GLY A 589 15.49 -11.81 29.78
N PHE A 590 15.05 -13.07 29.75
CA PHE A 590 15.36 -14.07 30.80
C PHE A 590 16.76 -14.62 30.64
N SER A 591 17.33 -15.09 31.71
CA SER A 591 18.60 -15.83 31.73
C SER A 591 18.37 -17.33 31.61
N GLY A 592 19.44 -18.12 31.37
CA GLY A 592 19.35 -19.58 31.38
C GLY A 592 18.93 -20.15 32.74
N ASP A 593 19.27 -19.49 33.85
CA ASP A 593 18.91 -19.90 35.20
C ASP A 593 17.40 -19.72 35.49
N ASP A 594 16.72 -18.90 34.72
CA ASP A 594 15.27 -18.67 34.86
C ASP A 594 14.43 -19.78 34.24
N ILE A 595 14.98 -20.63 33.36
CA ILE A 595 14.26 -21.60 32.55
C ILE A 595 13.32 -22.48 33.37
N PRO A 596 13.74 -23.12 34.51
CA PRO A 596 12.84 -23.99 35.28
C PRO A 596 11.61 -23.25 35.82
N ALA A 597 11.82 -22.05 36.39
CA ALA A 597 10.74 -21.24 36.92
C ALA A 597 9.83 -20.65 35.80
N LEU A 598 10.43 -20.32 34.67
CA LEU A 598 9.69 -19.81 33.51
C LEU A 598 8.80 -20.91 32.90
N ALA A 599 9.33 -22.13 32.74
CA ALA A 599 8.57 -23.27 32.24
C ALA A 599 7.37 -23.61 33.15
N GLU A 600 7.59 -23.61 34.47
CA GLU A 600 6.51 -23.85 35.46
C GLU A 600 5.40 -22.80 35.29
N ARG A 601 5.76 -21.48 35.15
CA ARG A 601 4.80 -20.41 35.01
C ARG A 601 4.06 -20.45 33.67
N LEU A 602 4.75 -20.70 32.56
CA LEU A 602 4.14 -20.81 31.25
C LEU A 602 3.17 -21.99 31.15
N ASN A 603 3.52 -23.15 31.74
CA ASN A 603 2.63 -24.30 31.81
C ASN A 603 1.37 -24.03 32.66
N ALA A 604 1.52 -23.28 33.76
CA ALA A 604 0.37 -22.84 34.56
C ALA A 604 -0.53 -21.80 33.86
N LEU A 605 -0.03 -21.17 32.81
CA LEU A 605 -0.74 -20.14 32.05
C LEU A 605 -1.13 -20.60 30.64
N LYS A 606 -0.96 -21.86 30.26
CA LYS A 606 -1.18 -22.36 28.89
C LYS A 606 -2.60 -22.15 28.35
N ASP A 607 -3.59 -22.06 29.24
CA ASP A 607 -4.98 -21.78 28.87
C ASP A 607 -5.24 -20.30 28.56
N VAL A 608 -4.32 -19.41 28.96
CA VAL A 608 -4.42 -17.96 28.83
C VAL A 608 -3.41 -17.43 27.80
N LEU A 609 -2.21 -18.00 27.80
CA LEU A 609 -1.11 -17.56 26.94
C LEU A 609 -0.62 -18.71 26.05
N GLN A 610 -0.23 -18.36 24.83
CA GLN A 610 0.39 -19.24 23.87
C GLN A 610 1.78 -18.72 23.52
N VAL A 611 2.81 -19.46 23.85
CA VAL A 611 4.17 -19.12 23.40
C VAL A 611 4.24 -19.33 21.90
N ARG A 612 4.35 -18.23 21.14
CA ARG A 612 4.45 -18.23 19.68
C ARG A 612 5.89 -18.35 19.23
N SER A 613 6.79 -17.64 19.90
CA SER A 613 8.21 -17.75 19.62
C SER A 613 9.08 -17.56 20.87
N ILE A 614 10.28 -18.08 20.77
CA ILE A 614 11.40 -17.81 21.68
C ILE A 614 12.49 -17.11 20.86
N PHE A 615 13.04 -16.01 21.38
CA PHE A 615 14.03 -15.26 20.64
C PHE A 615 15.12 -14.60 21.51
N SER A 616 16.17 -14.13 20.89
CA SER A 616 17.21 -13.29 21.50
C SER A 616 17.72 -12.26 20.49
N HIS A 617 18.63 -11.39 20.87
CA HIS A 617 19.21 -10.36 19.99
C HIS A 617 20.72 -10.39 19.99
N LEU A 618 21.32 -10.36 18.78
CA LEU A 618 22.77 -10.33 18.60
C LEU A 618 23.30 -8.90 18.85
N ALA A 619 24.34 -8.80 19.64
CA ALA A 619 24.94 -7.51 20.03
C ALA A 619 25.96 -6.97 19.01
N CYS A 620 26.67 -7.86 18.30
CA CYS A 620 27.82 -7.49 17.47
C CYS A 620 27.85 -8.23 16.12
N SER A 621 26.69 -8.55 15.55
CA SER A 621 26.60 -9.32 14.31
C SER A 621 27.19 -8.63 13.09
N GLU A 622 27.40 -7.32 13.12
CA GLU A 622 28.02 -6.53 12.06
C GLU A 622 29.55 -6.49 12.11
N ASP A 623 30.16 -6.81 13.26
CA ASP A 623 31.61 -6.70 13.46
C ASP A 623 32.28 -8.07 13.39
N ALA A 624 33.10 -8.28 12.35
CA ALA A 624 33.84 -9.53 12.16
C ALA A 624 34.86 -9.83 13.30
N ALA A 625 35.38 -8.82 13.99
CA ALA A 625 36.25 -9.02 15.13
C ALA A 625 35.54 -9.65 16.34
N MET A 626 34.20 -9.58 16.38
CA MET A 626 33.36 -10.10 17.44
C MET A 626 32.62 -11.39 17.08
N ASP A 627 33.06 -12.09 16.02
CA ASP A 627 32.37 -13.31 15.55
C ASP A 627 32.33 -14.42 16.63
N ASP A 628 33.40 -14.59 17.41
CA ASP A 628 33.43 -15.59 18.49
C ASP A 628 32.35 -15.28 19.57
N PHE A 629 32.20 -14.01 19.92
CA PHE A 629 31.16 -13.59 20.87
C PHE A 629 29.77 -13.82 20.28
N THR A 630 29.55 -13.46 19.02
CA THR A 630 28.28 -13.65 18.30
C THR A 630 27.92 -15.13 18.21
N ARG A 631 28.87 -16.01 17.87
CA ARG A 631 28.68 -17.48 17.90
C ARG A 631 28.37 -17.99 19.31
N GLY A 632 29.03 -17.41 20.33
CA GLY A 632 28.71 -17.69 21.73
C GLY A 632 27.26 -17.35 22.09
N GLN A 633 26.73 -16.22 21.62
CA GLN A 633 25.32 -15.86 21.80
C GLN A 633 24.38 -16.85 21.11
N ILE A 634 24.68 -17.22 19.85
CA ILE A 634 23.89 -18.18 19.07
C ILE A 634 23.83 -19.54 19.76
N ASN A 635 24.97 -20.04 20.26
CA ASN A 635 25.05 -21.34 20.94
C ASN A 635 24.29 -21.33 22.27
N ARG A 636 24.43 -20.25 23.06
CA ARG A 636 23.64 -20.09 24.30
C ARG A 636 22.15 -20.06 23.98
N PHE A 637 21.76 -19.31 22.98
CA PHE A 637 20.37 -19.23 22.57
C PHE A 637 19.79 -20.60 22.20
N ARG A 638 20.46 -21.36 21.33
CA ARG A 638 20.04 -22.71 20.96
C ARG A 638 19.84 -23.59 22.22
N THR A 639 20.82 -23.62 23.11
CA THR A 639 20.72 -24.42 24.31
C THR A 639 19.55 -24.01 25.19
N TRP A 640 19.33 -22.72 25.38
CA TRP A 640 18.27 -22.23 26.26
C TRP A 640 16.89 -22.35 25.63
N SER A 641 16.78 -22.05 24.35
CA SER A 641 15.49 -22.18 23.64
C SER A 641 15.05 -23.63 23.54
N ASP A 642 15.95 -24.56 23.20
CA ASP A 642 15.65 -25.99 23.16
C ASP A 642 15.26 -26.52 24.55
N SER A 643 15.91 -26.03 25.61
CA SER A 643 15.59 -26.42 26.99
C SER A 643 14.22 -25.93 27.44
N LEU A 644 13.86 -24.69 27.08
CA LEU A 644 12.54 -24.15 27.42
C LEU A 644 11.44 -24.80 26.57
N ASP A 645 11.65 -24.98 25.28
CA ASP A 645 10.71 -25.63 24.38
C ASP A 645 10.37 -27.07 24.84
N ALA A 646 11.37 -27.83 25.23
CA ALA A 646 11.20 -29.19 25.79
C ALA A 646 10.50 -29.23 27.16
N ALA A 647 10.50 -28.10 27.90
CA ALA A 647 9.96 -28.02 29.26
C ALA A 647 8.54 -27.48 29.35
N ILE A 648 8.03 -26.88 28.26
CA ILE A 648 6.67 -26.27 28.21
C ILE A 648 5.70 -27.10 27.37
N ASP A 649 4.44 -27.14 27.80
CA ASP A 649 3.36 -27.77 27.07
C ASP A 649 2.88 -26.87 25.93
N HIS A 650 3.03 -27.31 24.69
CA HIS A 650 2.52 -26.57 23.53
C HIS A 650 1.85 -27.53 22.52
N THR A 651 0.88 -27.00 21.77
CA THR A 651 0.13 -27.72 20.70
C THR A 651 0.57 -27.34 19.30
N GLU A 652 1.19 -26.18 19.15
CA GLU A 652 1.73 -25.66 17.90
C GLU A 652 3.25 -25.51 18.02
N PRO A 653 4.02 -25.69 16.96
CA PRO A 653 5.47 -25.46 16.97
C PRO A 653 5.82 -24.04 17.41
N ILE A 654 6.80 -23.93 18.29
CA ILE A 654 7.34 -22.64 18.75
C ILE A 654 8.43 -22.21 17.78
N LEU A 655 8.38 -20.95 17.34
CA LEU A 655 9.36 -20.40 16.41
C LEU A 655 10.61 -19.91 17.15
N HIS A 656 11.79 -20.37 16.76
CA HIS A 656 13.05 -19.90 17.31
C HIS A 656 13.70 -18.86 16.37
N HIS A 657 14.15 -17.73 16.88
CA HIS A 657 14.84 -16.71 16.07
C HIS A 657 15.82 -15.82 16.84
N ILE A 658 16.96 -15.52 16.21
CA ILE A 658 17.99 -14.66 16.80
C ILE A 658 18.56 -13.65 15.82
N LEU A 659 18.57 -13.95 14.50
CA LEU A 659 19.27 -13.14 13.51
C LEU A 659 18.57 -11.80 13.22
N ASN A 660 19.36 -10.73 13.17
CA ASN A 660 19.02 -9.41 12.61
C ASN A 660 19.50 -9.30 11.15
N SER A 661 19.43 -8.10 10.52
CA SER A 661 19.83 -7.92 9.12
C SER A 661 21.24 -8.43 8.80
N SER A 662 22.26 -8.06 9.57
CA SER A 662 23.65 -8.51 9.37
C SER A 662 23.80 -9.99 9.68
N GLY A 663 23.09 -10.49 10.69
CA GLY A 663 23.08 -11.92 11.03
C GLY A 663 22.58 -12.80 9.89
N ILE A 664 21.57 -12.35 9.12
CA ILE A 664 21.02 -13.10 7.97
C ILE A 664 22.11 -13.40 6.94
N THR A 665 23.00 -12.44 6.67
CA THR A 665 24.05 -12.55 5.65
C THR A 665 25.32 -13.23 6.19
N ARG A 666 25.66 -13.00 7.47
CA ARG A 666 26.92 -13.45 8.04
C ARG A 666 26.87 -14.79 8.77
N PHE A 667 25.69 -15.19 9.29
CA PHE A 667 25.50 -16.43 10.05
C PHE A 667 24.33 -17.26 9.52
N PRO A 668 24.33 -17.65 8.22
CA PRO A 668 23.22 -18.34 7.60
C PRO A 668 22.87 -19.68 8.29
N GLU A 669 23.82 -20.29 9.02
CA GLU A 669 23.62 -21.50 9.80
C GLU A 669 22.74 -21.30 11.04
N ALA A 670 22.41 -20.06 11.39
CA ALA A 670 21.60 -19.71 12.56
C ALA A 670 20.23 -19.11 12.21
N GLN A 671 19.74 -19.30 10.99
CA GLN A 671 18.45 -18.76 10.55
C GLN A 671 17.26 -19.35 11.32
N MET A 672 17.32 -20.61 11.76
CA MET A 672 16.27 -21.28 12.49
C MET A 672 14.90 -21.14 11.80
N ASP A 673 13.81 -20.91 12.56
CA ASP A 673 12.44 -20.85 12.03
C ASP A 673 12.07 -19.47 11.48
N MET A 674 12.73 -18.41 11.97
CA MET A 674 12.43 -17.04 11.55
C MET A 674 13.67 -16.14 11.64
N VAL A 675 13.69 -15.09 10.80
CA VAL A 675 14.71 -14.03 10.83
C VAL A 675 14.07 -12.66 10.94
N ARG A 676 14.78 -11.67 11.51
CA ARG A 676 14.28 -10.30 11.69
C ARG A 676 15.04 -9.32 10.78
N LEU A 677 14.37 -8.86 9.75
CA LEU A 677 14.91 -7.88 8.81
C LEU A 677 14.60 -6.46 9.29
N GLY A 678 15.65 -5.73 9.65
CA GLY A 678 15.59 -4.33 10.10
C GLY A 678 16.15 -3.39 9.06
N ILE A 679 17.30 -2.77 9.37
CA ILE A 679 17.88 -1.67 8.57
C ILE A 679 18.21 -2.08 7.13
N GLY A 680 18.51 -3.33 6.87
CA GLY A 680 18.73 -3.85 5.52
C GLY A 680 17.54 -3.65 4.58
N LEU A 681 16.32 -3.70 5.12
CA LEU A 681 15.11 -3.40 4.38
C LEU A 681 15.12 -1.96 3.84
N TYR A 682 15.70 -1.03 4.60
CA TYR A 682 15.77 0.40 4.27
C TYR A 682 17.03 0.77 3.45
N GLY A 683 17.79 -0.22 3.00
CA GLY A 683 18.88 -0.03 2.06
C GLY A 683 20.24 0.26 2.69
N VAL A 684 20.43 -0.14 3.94
CA VAL A 684 21.70 0.04 4.66
C VAL A 684 22.25 -1.29 5.16
N ALA A 685 23.50 -1.57 4.86
CA ALA A 685 24.24 -2.73 5.37
C ALA A 685 25.69 -2.34 5.67
N PRO A 686 26.28 -2.87 6.77
CA PRO A 686 27.66 -2.60 7.11
C PRO A 686 28.67 -3.30 6.17
N GLU A 687 28.29 -4.46 5.58
CA GLU A 687 29.16 -5.20 4.67
C GLU A 687 29.14 -4.56 3.27
N PRO A 688 30.27 -4.11 2.70
CA PRO A 688 30.32 -3.44 1.39
C PRO A 688 29.72 -4.27 0.25
N ALA A 689 29.93 -5.59 0.28
CA ALA A 689 29.41 -6.51 -0.74
C ALA A 689 27.88 -6.64 -0.69
N VAL A 690 27.28 -6.52 0.50
CA VAL A 690 25.83 -6.48 0.69
C VAL A 690 25.30 -5.10 0.30
N GLN A 691 25.95 -4.02 0.80
CA GLN A 691 25.53 -2.64 0.52
C GLN A 691 25.47 -2.37 -0.99
N ALA A 692 26.41 -2.89 -1.77
CA ALA A 692 26.42 -2.73 -3.22
C ALA A 692 25.21 -3.36 -3.95
N GLN A 693 24.50 -4.27 -3.30
CA GLN A 693 23.31 -4.94 -3.84
C GLN A 693 21.99 -4.35 -3.35
N LEU A 694 22.06 -3.53 -2.30
CA LEU A 694 20.88 -2.86 -1.78
C LEU A 694 20.60 -1.54 -2.51
N ARG A 695 19.32 -1.16 -2.55
CA ARG A 695 18.88 0.13 -3.07
C ARG A 695 18.50 1.05 -1.93
N GLN A 696 18.81 2.32 -2.08
CA GLN A 696 18.40 3.34 -1.11
C GLN A 696 16.89 3.55 -1.18
N VAL A 697 16.23 3.47 -0.02
CA VAL A 697 14.78 3.58 0.10
C VAL A 697 14.36 5.03 0.35
N SER A 698 15.11 5.73 1.19
CA SER A 698 14.75 7.06 1.65
C SER A 698 15.72 8.11 1.13
N ARG A 699 15.18 9.23 0.61
CA ARG A 699 15.92 10.39 0.13
C ARG A 699 15.36 11.67 0.75
N LEU A 700 16.17 12.39 1.52
CA LEU A 700 15.79 13.66 2.13
C LEU A 700 16.24 14.80 1.24
N VAL A 701 15.30 15.54 0.68
CA VAL A 701 15.55 16.60 -0.29
C VAL A 701 14.80 17.86 0.07
N THR A 702 15.44 18.98 -0.20
CA THR A 702 14.87 20.33 -0.10
C THR A 702 15.36 21.18 -1.28
N ARG A 703 15.08 22.47 -1.29
CA ARG A 703 15.51 23.38 -2.34
C ARG A 703 16.28 24.59 -1.77
N ILE A 704 17.21 25.11 -2.54
CA ILE A 704 17.96 26.32 -2.16
C ILE A 704 16.98 27.51 -2.11
N SER A 705 16.85 28.12 -0.93
CA SER A 705 15.99 29.31 -0.74
C SER A 705 16.63 30.57 -1.25
N GLN A 706 17.94 30.73 -1.05
CA GLN A 706 18.68 31.93 -1.45
C GLN A 706 20.17 31.62 -1.64
N ILE A 707 20.82 32.31 -2.55
CA ILE A 707 22.28 32.31 -2.70
C ILE A 707 22.84 33.70 -2.43
N LYS A 708 23.79 33.81 -1.52
CA LYS A 708 24.49 35.06 -1.16
C LYS A 708 25.95 35.01 -1.56
N ALA A 709 26.42 36.03 -2.24
CA ALA A 709 27.84 36.25 -2.43
C ALA A 709 28.38 37.07 -1.24
N ILE A 710 29.43 36.60 -0.60
CA ILE A 710 30.08 37.27 0.54
C ILE A 710 31.57 37.44 0.26
N PRO A 711 32.20 38.55 0.67
CA PRO A 711 33.64 38.78 0.52
C PRO A 711 34.44 37.89 1.50
N ALA A 712 35.75 37.74 1.21
CA ALA A 712 36.68 37.14 2.16
C ALA A 712 36.70 37.93 3.49
N GLY A 713 36.76 37.22 4.61
CA GLY A 713 36.74 37.77 5.97
C GLY A 713 35.31 37.86 6.57
N ASP A 714 34.26 37.75 5.78
CA ASP A 714 32.90 37.74 6.32
C ASP A 714 32.60 36.38 6.97
N SER A 715 31.72 36.43 7.99
CA SER A 715 31.34 35.26 8.76
C SER A 715 29.90 34.82 8.50
N VAL A 716 29.64 33.50 8.64
CA VAL A 716 28.31 32.87 8.43
C VAL A 716 27.79 32.22 9.70
N GLY A 717 26.51 32.45 9.99
CA GLY A 717 25.74 31.80 11.04
C GLY A 717 26.01 32.33 12.46
N TYR A 718 25.37 31.68 13.44
CA TYR A 718 25.46 32.03 14.86
C TYR A 718 26.90 31.96 15.38
N ASN A 719 27.25 32.87 16.23
CA ASN A 719 28.58 33.00 16.87
C ASN A 719 29.75 33.21 15.89
N ARG A 720 29.49 33.50 14.61
CA ARG A 720 30.49 33.80 13.60
C ARG A 720 31.65 32.78 13.52
N ARG A 721 31.36 31.50 13.72
CA ARG A 721 32.36 30.43 13.81
C ARG A 721 32.92 29.95 12.48
N TRP A 722 32.29 30.32 11.35
CA TRP A 722 32.85 30.13 10.03
C TRP A 722 33.11 31.47 9.37
N ILE A 723 34.29 31.62 8.81
CA ILE A 723 34.74 32.83 8.14
C ILE A 723 35.17 32.49 6.73
N ALA A 724 34.74 33.25 5.74
CA ALA A 724 35.10 33.05 4.34
C ALA A 724 36.58 33.39 4.14
N GLU A 725 37.37 32.41 3.69
CA GLU A 725 38.82 32.62 3.37
C GLU A 725 39.00 33.28 1.99
N ARG A 726 38.02 33.21 1.13
CA ARG A 726 37.94 33.78 -0.22
C ARG A 726 36.56 34.34 -0.48
N PRO A 727 36.36 35.17 -1.52
CA PRO A 727 34.98 35.49 -1.98
C PRO A 727 34.20 34.21 -2.21
N SER A 728 33.08 34.06 -1.52
CA SER A 728 32.33 32.81 -1.45
C SER A 728 30.85 32.99 -1.83
N ARG A 729 30.24 31.94 -2.39
CA ARG A 729 28.81 31.83 -2.63
C ARG A 729 28.20 30.86 -1.61
N ILE A 730 27.26 31.36 -0.82
CA ILE A 730 26.64 30.60 0.26
C ILE A 730 25.16 30.36 -0.07
N ALA A 731 24.77 29.08 -0.18
CA ALA A 731 23.38 28.68 -0.30
C ALA A 731 22.72 28.56 1.08
N ILE A 732 21.55 29.17 1.24
CA ILE A 732 20.67 29.01 2.40
C ILE A 732 19.68 27.90 2.04
N VAL A 733 19.71 26.84 2.83
CA VAL A 733 18.91 25.64 2.62
C VAL A 733 17.88 25.50 3.76
N PRO A 734 16.56 25.43 3.46
CA PRO A 734 15.49 25.48 4.47
C PRO A 734 15.27 24.11 5.14
N ILE A 735 16.33 23.63 5.82
CA ILE A 735 16.30 22.45 6.68
C ILE A 735 17.20 22.70 7.88
N GLY A 736 16.73 22.42 9.06
CA GLY A 736 17.47 22.61 10.30
C GLY A 736 17.26 21.48 11.31
N TYR A 737 17.69 21.72 12.57
CA TYR A 737 17.62 20.69 13.58
C TYR A 737 16.16 20.34 14.00
N ALA A 738 15.19 21.22 13.76
CA ALA A 738 13.78 20.90 13.99
C ALA A 738 13.20 19.95 12.93
N ASP A 739 13.88 19.81 11.78
CA ASP A 739 13.57 18.82 10.75
C ASP A 739 14.27 17.48 10.98
N GLY A 740 15.19 17.44 11.93
CA GLY A 740 16.00 16.26 12.25
C GLY A 740 17.45 16.34 11.78
N LEU A 741 17.91 17.49 11.22
CA LEU A 741 19.29 17.65 10.81
C LEU A 741 20.20 17.88 12.02
N SER A 742 21.09 16.93 12.32
CA SER A 742 21.99 17.02 13.47
C SER A 742 22.88 18.26 13.41
N ARG A 743 22.98 18.99 14.54
CA ARG A 743 23.87 20.15 14.65
C ARG A 743 25.37 19.81 14.52
N HIS A 744 25.74 18.54 14.74
CA HIS A 744 27.10 18.02 14.54
C HIS A 744 27.56 18.08 13.09
N LEU A 745 26.63 18.14 12.14
CA LEU A 745 26.93 18.28 10.70
C LEU A 745 27.35 19.71 10.31
N GLY A 746 27.19 20.69 11.17
CA GLY A 746 27.70 22.06 10.94
C GLY A 746 29.22 22.12 10.87
N TYR A 747 29.74 23.31 10.65
CA TYR A 747 31.19 23.65 10.65
C TYR A 747 32.06 22.90 9.65
N GLY A 748 31.48 22.47 8.52
CA GLY A 748 32.18 21.75 7.45
C GLY A 748 32.22 20.23 7.62
N HIS A 749 31.61 19.68 8.69
CA HIS A 749 31.58 18.23 8.91
C HIS A 749 30.63 17.51 7.96
N GLY A 750 29.38 17.98 7.83
CA GLY A 750 28.39 17.38 6.96
C GLY A 750 28.47 17.86 5.52
N ARG A 751 27.84 17.09 4.64
CA ARG A 751 27.77 17.35 3.19
C ARG A 751 26.31 17.34 2.71
N VAL A 752 26.06 18.12 1.66
CA VAL A 752 24.81 18.17 0.90
C VAL A 752 25.15 17.95 -0.57
N SER A 753 24.39 17.12 -1.27
CA SER A 753 24.51 16.99 -2.73
C SER A 753 23.63 18.04 -3.42
N ILE A 754 24.23 18.85 -4.30
CA ILE A 754 23.55 19.84 -5.12
C ILE A 754 23.90 19.57 -6.58
N LEU A 755 22.93 19.21 -7.40
CA LEU A 755 23.12 18.83 -8.80
C LEU A 755 24.21 17.75 -9.01
N GLY A 756 24.31 16.79 -8.06
CA GLY A 756 25.31 15.72 -8.08
C GLY A 756 26.69 16.13 -7.58
N HIS A 757 26.89 17.36 -7.11
CA HIS A 757 28.14 17.85 -6.52
C HIS A 757 27.98 17.98 -5.00
N GLU A 758 28.96 17.53 -4.25
CA GLU A 758 28.93 17.61 -2.79
C GLU A 758 29.46 18.96 -2.31
N ALA A 759 28.71 19.58 -1.42
CA ALA A 759 29.02 20.85 -0.80
C ALA A 759 29.02 20.74 0.75
N PRO A 760 29.95 21.40 1.47
CA PRO A 760 30.00 21.33 2.91
C PRO A 760 28.93 22.19 3.57
N ILE A 761 28.35 21.68 4.66
CA ILE A 761 27.50 22.49 5.57
C ILE A 761 28.37 23.33 6.45
N ILE A 762 28.35 24.64 6.28
CA ILE A 762 29.22 25.59 6.98
C ILE A 762 28.48 26.31 8.11
N GLY A 763 29.22 26.91 9.03
CA GLY A 763 28.64 27.61 10.17
C GLY A 763 27.77 26.72 11.06
N SER A 764 26.94 27.32 11.87
CA SER A 764 26.01 26.61 12.76
C SER A 764 24.72 26.26 12.04
N ILE A 765 24.22 25.05 12.21
CA ILE A 765 22.86 24.68 11.77
C ILE A 765 21.85 25.39 12.68
N CYS A 766 20.90 26.09 12.05
CA CYS A 766 19.80 26.77 12.71
C CYS A 766 18.61 25.83 12.98
N MET A 767 17.53 26.35 13.58
CA MET A 767 16.33 25.58 13.83
C MET A 767 15.71 25.07 12.53
N ASP A 768 15.58 25.95 11.54
CA ASP A 768 14.84 25.69 10.31
C ASP A 768 15.69 25.83 9.02
N MET A 769 16.97 26.15 9.15
CA MET A 769 17.87 26.41 8.02
C MET A 769 19.31 25.99 8.31
N CYS A 770 20.07 25.71 7.25
CA CYS A 770 21.51 25.57 7.29
C CYS A 770 22.18 26.35 6.14
N PHE A 771 23.49 26.46 6.19
CA PHE A 771 24.32 27.18 5.22
C PHE A 771 25.23 26.19 4.53
N VAL A 772 25.33 26.30 3.20
CA VAL A 772 26.13 25.38 2.37
C VAL A 772 27.06 26.22 1.49
N ASP A 773 28.36 25.91 1.48
CA ASP A 773 29.30 26.56 0.58
C ASP A 773 29.16 26.00 -0.83
N VAL A 774 28.68 26.80 -1.75
CA VAL A 774 28.49 26.49 -3.16
C VAL A 774 29.38 27.32 -4.10
N THR A 775 30.50 27.79 -3.58
CA THR A 775 31.41 28.68 -4.31
C THR A 775 31.81 28.09 -5.65
N ASP A 776 32.12 26.81 -5.69
CA ASP A 776 32.62 26.11 -6.88
C ASP A 776 31.52 25.33 -7.63
N ILE A 777 30.24 25.52 -7.25
CA ILE A 777 29.10 24.81 -7.84
C ILE A 777 28.22 25.79 -8.61
N ALA A 778 27.98 25.50 -9.87
CA ALA A 778 27.08 26.29 -10.73
C ALA A 778 25.62 25.91 -10.42
N CYS A 779 25.05 26.50 -9.37
CA CYS A 779 23.67 26.32 -8.93
C CYS A 779 22.92 27.64 -8.81
N ALA A 780 21.58 27.56 -8.75
CA ALA A 780 20.66 28.67 -8.62
C ALA A 780 19.68 28.45 -7.45
N GLU A 781 18.99 29.49 -7.06
CA GLU A 781 17.85 29.42 -6.14
C GLU A 781 16.76 28.52 -6.74
N GLY A 782 16.16 27.67 -5.90
CA GLY A 782 15.20 26.65 -6.34
C GLY A 782 15.82 25.28 -6.74
N ASP A 783 17.15 25.19 -6.92
CA ASP A 783 17.80 23.92 -7.22
C ASP A 783 17.69 22.94 -6.03
N PRO A 784 17.60 21.62 -6.30
CA PRO A 784 17.49 20.61 -5.25
C PRO A 784 18.79 20.49 -4.44
N ALA A 785 18.63 20.36 -3.12
CA ALA A 785 19.67 20.07 -2.17
C ALA A 785 19.34 18.77 -1.42
N VAL A 786 20.17 17.75 -1.53
CA VAL A 786 19.95 16.40 -1.00
C VAL A 786 20.82 16.17 0.21
N LEU A 787 20.19 15.85 1.34
CA LEU A 787 20.88 15.63 2.63
C LEU A 787 21.37 14.18 2.79
N PHE A 788 20.58 13.22 2.27
CA PHE A 788 20.93 11.81 2.12
C PHE A 788 20.02 11.13 1.08
N GLY A 789 20.39 9.92 0.63
CA GLY A 789 19.66 9.17 -0.39
C GLY A 789 20.32 9.26 -1.76
N GLU A 790 21.57 9.74 -1.86
CA GLU A 790 22.43 9.68 -3.05
C GLU A 790 23.79 9.13 -2.65
N GLY A 791 24.28 8.15 -3.39
CA GLY A 791 25.57 7.50 -3.12
C GLY A 791 25.68 6.99 -1.67
N ASP A 792 26.79 7.28 -1.01
CA ASP A 792 27.08 6.92 0.38
C ASP A 792 26.86 8.09 1.36
N LEU A 793 26.16 9.14 0.94
CA LEU A 793 26.01 10.39 1.70
C LEU A 793 25.36 10.17 3.07
N LEU A 794 24.41 9.23 3.21
CA LEU A 794 23.81 8.87 4.48
C LEU A 794 24.85 8.35 5.48
N GLN A 795 25.69 7.41 5.06
CA GLN A 795 26.74 6.83 5.92
C GLN A 795 27.77 7.88 6.32
N ARG A 796 28.25 8.65 5.37
CA ARG A 796 29.28 9.66 5.64
C ARG A 796 28.77 10.79 6.55
N ASN A 797 27.53 11.22 6.37
CA ASN A 797 26.94 12.21 7.28
C ASN A 797 26.69 11.60 8.67
N ALA A 798 26.34 10.31 8.78
CA ALA A 798 26.24 9.65 10.08
C ALA A 798 27.61 9.59 10.77
N ASP A 799 28.65 9.18 10.06
CA ASP A 799 30.05 9.14 10.58
C ASP A 799 30.51 10.54 11.01
N ALA A 800 30.26 11.57 10.19
CA ALA A 800 30.60 12.94 10.47
C ALA A 800 29.86 13.54 11.70
N ALA A 801 28.64 13.05 11.95
CA ALA A 801 27.85 13.40 13.13
C ALA A 801 28.23 12.57 14.38
N GLY A 802 29.10 11.56 14.25
CA GLY A 802 29.47 10.64 15.33
C GLY A 802 28.33 9.67 15.70
N THR A 803 27.52 9.27 14.72
CA THR A 803 26.34 8.41 14.91
C THR A 803 26.24 7.34 13.80
N ILE A 804 25.09 6.70 13.69
CA ILE A 804 24.80 5.63 12.76
C ILE A 804 23.65 6.01 11.81
N PRO A 805 23.54 5.39 10.60
CA PRO A 805 22.44 5.62 9.66
C PRO A 805 21.05 5.47 10.25
N TYR A 806 20.85 4.56 11.23
CA TYR A 806 19.59 4.38 11.94
C TYR A 806 19.08 5.67 12.58
N GLU A 807 19.96 6.39 13.31
CA GLU A 807 19.61 7.63 13.98
C GLU A 807 19.30 8.72 12.95
N MET A 808 20.09 8.83 11.89
CA MET A 808 19.84 9.81 10.82
C MET A 808 18.47 9.63 10.17
N LEU A 809 18.06 8.41 9.88
CA LEU A 809 16.77 8.10 9.27
C LEU A 809 15.61 8.36 10.24
N THR A 810 15.74 7.90 11.49
CA THR A 810 14.67 8.02 12.49
C THR A 810 14.54 9.43 13.06
N ALA A 811 15.58 10.25 12.97
CA ALA A 811 15.56 11.65 13.41
C ALA A 811 14.72 12.56 12.52
N VAL A 812 14.41 12.15 11.28
CA VAL A 812 13.60 12.99 10.38
C VAL A 812 12.22 13.26 10.98
N SER A 813 12.00 14.54 11.33
CA SER A 813 10.81 15.00 12.04
C SER A 813 9.51 14.67 11.30
N PRO A 814 8.39 14.39 12.00
CA PRO A 814 7.06 14.22 11.38
C PRO A 814 6.59 15.43 10.57
N ARG A 815 7.12 16.64 10.79
CA ARG A 815 6.79 17.82 9.99
C ARG A 815 7.34 17.77 8.55
N VAL A 816 8.36 16.94 8.29
CA VAL A 816 8.86 16.66 6.95
C VAL A 816 7.90 15.68 6.28
N LYS A 817 7.27 16.09 5.19
CA LYS A 817 6.29 15.25 4.47
C LYS A 817 6.98 14.05 3.82
N ARG A 818 6.42 12.85 4.01
CA ARG A 818 6.82 11.64 3.27
C ARG A 818 6.07 11.59 1.95
N VAL A 819 6.80 11.30 0.89
CA VAL A 819 6.25 11.15 -0.47
C VAL A 819 6.65 9.78 -0.99
N TYR A 820 5.67 8.90 -1.15
CA TYR A 820 5.88 7.53 -1.60
C TYR A 820 5.78 7.45 -3.11
N PHE A 821 6.64 6.63 -3.73
CA PHE A 821 6.55 6.34 -5.15
C PHE A 821 6.93 4.89 -5.44
N GLN A 822 6.35 4.38 -6.53
CA GLN A 822 6.64 3.11 -7.15
C GLN A 822 6.94 3.41 -8.62
N GLU A 823 8.11 3.01 -9.12
CA GLU A 823 8.56 3.22 -10.50
C GLU A 823 7.88 2.25 -11.48
#